data_f9a9d54ba96a4d081750182f8f0a90f6
#
_entry.id   f9a9d54ba96a4d081750182f8f0a90f6
#
_cell.length_a   1.000
_cell.length_b   1.000
_cell.length_c   1.000
_cell.angle_alpha   90.00
_cell.angle_beta   90.00
_cell.angle_gamma   90.00
#
_symmetry.space_group_name_H-M   'P 1'
#
loop_
_entity.id
_entity.type
_entity.pdbx_description
1 polymer ?
#
loop_
_entity_poly.entity_id
_entity_poly.type
_entity_poly.pdbx_seq_one_letter_code
_entity_poly.pdbx_strand_id
1 'polypeptide(L)'
;MKITPSLTPLLPALLLSVSAHAATADDFKNVINRTGAPQYMRDFDSDDHQRFSPFFDLGAWHGHLLPDGPATMGGFPGPALLTEEYINFMATNFDRLTVYRNGKKVDFSLKAWSEPGALFQSLTARGVRVMMTLRFASPHTSLLETRITSSGPLTLVWDGELLEKLEAKDGKPQSDKTIDDAFPDYRRQLVATHDGLTVTFGKVRAASDLMTSGESEYQVHRSIPAQTRIDGHRFTSTAQVNGSTTIYTTWSHLLTAAEARHEKAQIRDILARPSWYLNASRKRWDGYLQKGLTNPNATAEQTRVAVKAIETLNGNWRSPGGAVKYNTVTPSVTGRWFSGNQTWPWDTWKQAWAMAHFNPAIAKDNIRAVFSWQVKPDDPLRPQDAGFVPDLIAWNPSPERGGDGGNWNERNTKPSLAAWSVMEVYNVTQDKAWLEEMYPKLVAYHDWWLRNRDHNGNGVPEYGATRDKGNKTDSDIQTAASWESGRDNAAVFGFIDKDQLDSYVANGGKRSDWTVKFAENRSQNGALLGYSLLQESVDQASYMYSDNHYLAQMAALLGKQEEAKHYQTLATTLADYINTCMFDPQSGFYYDIRIEDKPLANGCAGKPIVERGKGPEGWSPLFNGAATQQHADAVVKVMLDPKEFNTFVPLGTAALSNPAFGPDIYWRGRVWVDQFWFGLKGMARYGYRDEALTLADAFFKHAKGLTGDGPIQENYNPLTGAQQGAPNFSWSAAHLYMLYNEFFRKP
;
A
#
# COMPACT_ATOMS: atom_id res chain seq x y z
N MET A 1 25.46 -81.31 13.18
CA MET A 1 24.20 -80.73 12.74
C MET A 1 24.48 -79.28 12.41
N LYS A 2 24.57 -78.95 11.07
CA LYS A 2 24.96 -77.63 10.58
C LYS A 2 23.64 -76.86 10.33
N ILE A 3 23.53 -75.67 10.94
CA ILE A 3 22.42 -74.75 10.69
C ILE A 3 22.97 -73.61 9.79
N THR A 4 22.45 -73.52 8.60
CA THR A 4 22.70 -72.43 7.63
C THR A 4 21.72 -71.29 7.90
N PRO A 5 22.14 -70.00 7.90
CA PRO A 5 21.21 -68.87 7.92
C PRO A 5 20.78 -68.49 6.51
N SER A 6 19.50 -68.36 6.32
CA SER A 6 18.88 -67.86 5.08
C SER A 6 19.03 -66.34 4.98
N LEU A 7 19.64 -65.88 3.92
CA LEU A 7 19.71 -64.48 3.50
C LEU A 7 18.41 -64.10 2.78
N THR A 8 17.63 -63.21 3.40
CA THR A 8 16.51 -62.49 2.73
C THR A 8 17.09 -61.27 1.99
N PRO A 9 16.75 -61.02 0.71
CA PRO A 9 17.24 -59.86 0.03
C PRO A 9 16.44 -58.59 0.47
N LEU A 10 17.12 -57.62 0.99
CA LEU A 10 16.61 -56.26 1.17
C LEU A 10 16.44 -55.60 -0.21
N LEU A 11 15.19 -55.36 -0.60
CA LEU A 11 14.87 -54.43 -1.70
C LEU A 11 15.30 -53.03 -1.30
N PRO A 12 16.01 -52.24 -2.13
CA PRO A 12 16.25 -50.85 -1.88
C PRO A 12 14.92 -50.08 -2.09
N ALA A 13 14.41 -49.44 -1.05
CA ALA A 13 13.37 -48.49 -1.16
C ALA A 13 13.86 -47.31 -2.06
N LEU A 14 13.33 -47.24 -3.28
CA LEU A 14 13.47 -46.04 -4.09
C LEU A 14 12.73 -44.90 -3.37
N LEU A 15 13.50 -44.06 -2.67
CA LEU A 15 13.06 -42.72 -2.30
C LEU A 15 12.89 -41.92 -3.59
N LEU A 16 11.68 -41.92 -4.13
CA LEU A 16 11.27 -40.89 -5.08
C LEU A 16 11.34 -39.56 -4.35
N SER A 17 12.45 -38.87 -4.52
CA SER A 17 12.54 -37.43 -4.22
C SER A 17 11.58 -36.74 -5.19
N VAL A 18 10.36 -36.47 -4.75
CA VAL A 18 9.51 -35.48 -5.39
C VAL A 18 10.26 -34.17 -5.21
N SER A 19 11.00 -33.75 -6.22
CA SER A 19 11.52 -32.39 -6.28
C SER A 19 10.29 -31.48 -6.30
N ALA A 20 10.05 -30.79 -5.19
CA ALA A 20 9.02 -29.77 -5.14
C ALA A 20 9.30 -28.78 -6.28
N HIS A 21 8.41 -28.69 -7.23
CA HIS A 21 8.50 -27.73 -8.32
C HIS A 21 8.52 -26.32 -7.70
N ALA A 22 9.55 -25.52 -8.00
CA ALA A 22 9.60 -24.14 -7.53
C ALA A 22 8.47 -23.36 -8.18
N ALA A 23 7.68 -22.62 -7.39
CA ALA A 23 6.54 -21.83 -7.87
C ALA A 23 6.98 -20.81 -8.93
N THR A 24 6.24 -20.75 -10.02
CA THR A 24 6.44 -19.85 -11.15
C THR A 24 5.18 -19.06 -11.45
N ALA A 25 5.27 -17.98 -12.22
CA ALA A 25 4.13 -17.09 -12.50
C ALA A 25 2.97 -17.83 -13.20
N ASP A 26 3.26 -18.78 -14.08
CA ASP A 26 2.25 -19.54 -14.83
C ASP A 26 1.46 -20.55 -13.99
N ASP A 27 1.88 -20.82 -12.74
CA ASP A 27 1.11 -21.59 -11.76
C ASP A 27 -0.12 -20.81 -11.24
N PHE A 28 -0.15 -19.48 -11.41
CA PHE A 28 -1.17 -18.60 -10.82
C PHE A 28 -1.87 -17.75 -11.89
N LYS A 29 -3.11 -18.08 -12.19
CA LYS A 29 -3.92 -17.32 -13.17
C LYS A 29 -5.05 -16.57 -12.48
N ASN A 30 -5.30 -15.35 -12.97
CA ASN A 30 -6.42 -14.51 -12.53
C ASN A 30 -6.54 -14.39 -11.01
N VAL A 31 -5.43 -14.16 -10.34
CA VAL A 31 -5.41 -13.99 -8.88
C VAL A 31 -6.12 -12.70 -8.48
N ILE A 32 -5.97 -11.65 -9.29
CA ILE A 32 -6.75 -10.42 -9.20
C ILE A 32 -7.53 -10.27 -10.51
N ASN A 33 -8.81 -9.91 -10.41
CA ASN A 33 -9.61 -9.58 -11.58
C ASN A 33 -9.07 -8.31 -12.27
N ARG A 34 -8.46 -8.49 -13.43
CA ARG A 34 -7.89 -7.41 -14.24
C ARG A 34 -8.81 -6.96 -15.37
N THR A 35 -10.04 -7.51 -15.44
CA THR A 35 -10.99 -7.25 -16.53
C THR A 35 -11.68 -5.91 -16.36
N GLY A 36 -11.81 -5.13 -17.44
CA GLY A 36 -12.56 -3.89 -17.41
C GLY A 36 -12.58 -3.13 -18.72
N ALA A 37 -13.54 -2.21 -18.84
CA ALA A 37 -13.70 -1.32 -19.98
C ALA A 37 -14.09 0.08 -19.46
N PRO A 38 -13.13 0.90 -19.00
CA PRO A 38 -13.43 2.22 -18.44
C PRO A 38 -14.05 3.12 -19.51
N GLN A 39 -15.12 3.82 -19.15
CA GLN A 39 -15.85 4.75 -20.05
C GLN A 39 -15.65 6.21 -19.65
N TYR A 40 -15.01 6.47 -18.52
CA TYR A 40 -14.80 7.79 -17.95
C TYR A 40 -13.32 7.94 -17.54
N MET A 41 -12.83 9.16 -17.57
CA MET A 41 -11.50 9.49 -17.06
C MET A 41 -11.34 9.04 -15.61
N ARG A 42 -12.39 9.21 -14.79
CA ARG A 42 -12.55 8.70 -13.44
C ARG A 42 -13.82 7.84 -13.38
N ASP A 43 -13.61 6.55 -13.36
CA ASP A 43 -14.69 5.55 -13.28
C ASP A 43 -14.65 4.94 -11.88
N PHE A 44 -15.22 5.67 -10.90
CA PHE A 44 -15.13 5.34 -9.48
C PHE A 44 -16.20 4.33 -9.05
N ASP A 45 -15.91 3.65 -7.94
CA ASP A 45 -16.92 2.98 -7.13
C ASP A 45 -17.60 3.98 -6.16
N SER A 46 -18.38 3.46 -5.19
CA SER A 46 -19.09 4.29 -4.22
C SER A 46 -18.18 5.13 -3.32
N ASP A 47 -16.91 4.75 -3.16
CA ASP A 47 -15.96 5.35 -2.23
C ASP A 47 -14.87 6.21 -2.92
N ASP A 48 -15.10 6.65 -4.15
CA ASP A 48 -14.17 7.44 -4.96
C ASP A 48 -12.85 6.71 -5.32
N HIS A 49 -12.90 5.39 -5.45
CA HIS A 49 -11.81 4.57 -5.94
C HIS A 49 -12.08 4.10 -7.37
N GLN A 50 -11.04 3.97 -8.17
CA GLN A 50 -11.20 3.43 -9.52
C GLN A 50 -11.81 2.03 -9.44
N ARG A 51 -12.91 1.82 -10.15
CA ARG A 51 -13.72 0.59 -10.12
C ARG A 51 -12.97 -0.63 -10.64
N PHE A 52 -11.98 -0.44 -11.50
CA PHE A 52 -11.19 -1.50 -12.12
C PHE A 52 -9.81 -1.59 -11.48
N SER A 53 -9.19 -2.77 -11.57
CA SER A 53 -7.85 -3.06 -11.04
C SER A 53 -6.82 -3.24 -12.17
N PRO A 54 -6.29 -2.16 -12.77
CA PRO A 54 -5.29 -2.26 -13.83
C PRO A 54 -4.02 -2.95 -13.34
N PHE A 55 -3.35 -3.63 -14.27
CA PHE A 55 -2.04 -4.22 -14.05
C PHE A 55 -0.96 -3.14 -14.20
N PHE A 56 -0.22 -2.90 -13.12
CA PHE A 56 0.99 -2.09 -13.05
C PHE A 56 2.15 -2.97 -12.62
N ASP A 57 3.35 -2.65 -13.06
CA ASP A 57 4.56 -3.38 -12.68
C ASP A 57 5.81 -2.50 -12.84
N LEU A 58 6.90 -2.89 -12.21
CA LEU A 58 8.23 -2.29 -12.33
C LEU A 58 8.30 -0.79 -12.00
N GLY A 59 7.40 -0.33 -11.14
CA GLY A 59 7.30 1.08 -10.77
C GLY A 59 6.71 1.98 -11.85
N ALA A 60 6.01 1.42 -12.82
CA ALA A 60 5.49 2.17 -13.97
C ALA A 60 4.33 3.11 -13.59
N TRP A 61 4.21 4.16 -14.39
CA TRP A 61 3.23 5.24 -14.24
C TRP A 61 2.02 5.07 -15.17
N HIS A 62 1.86 3.91 -15.74
CA HIS A 62 0.68 3.51 -16.51
C HIS A 62 0.35 2.03 -16.27
N GLY A 63 -0.90 1.67 -16.48
CA GLY A 63 -1.38 0.31 -16.29
C GLY A 63 -2.48 -0.07 -17.28
N HIS A 64 -2.70 -1.36 -17.43
CA HIS A 64 -3.63 -1.90 -18.42
C HIS A 64 -4.56 -2.94 -17.83
N LEU A 65 -5.72 -3.11 -18.47
CA LEU A 65 -6.74 -4.10 -18.12
C LEU A 65 -6.79 -5.25 -19.15
N LEU A 66 -7.47 -6.31 -18.79
CA LEU A 66 -7.90 -7.36 -19.72
C LEU A 66 -9.23 -6.94 -20.38
N PRO A 67 -9.45 -7.32 -21.64
CA PRO A 67 -10.73 -7.09 -22.29
C PRO A 67 -11.87 -7.85 -21.58
N ASP A 68 -13.03 -7.22 -21.52
CA ASP A 68 -14.24 -7.77 -20.91
C ASP A 68 -15.15 -8.48 -21.92
N GLY A 69 -14.83 -8.39 -23.21
CA GLY A 69 -15.60 -9.03 -24.27
C GLY A 69 -15.15 -8.67 -25.70
N PRO A 70 -15.96 -9.02 -26.70
CA PRO A 70 -15.62 -8.80 -28.12
C PRO A 70 -15.40 -7.33 -28.50
N ALA A 71 -16.04 -6.40 -27.79
CA ALA A 71 -15.91 -4.97 -28.07
C ALA A 71 -14.51 -4.42 -27.68
N THR A 72 -13.84 -5.05 -26.74
CA THR A 72 -12.53 -4.62 -26.21
C THR A 72 -11.39 -5.57 -26.54
N MET A 73 -11.65 -6.72 -27.17
CA MET A 73 -10.60 -7.67 -27.57
C MET A 73 -9.65 -7.08 -28.63
N GLY A 74 -8.43 -7.59 -28.68
CA GLY A 74 -7.38 -7.14 -29.60
C GLY A 74 -6.51 -6.00 -29.07
N GLY A 75 -6.78 -5.55 -27.85
CA GLY A 75 -5.98 -4.57 -27.10
C GLY A 75 -6.11 -4.84 -25.61
N PHE A 76 -5.38 -4.07 -24.83
CA PHE A 76 -5.46 -4.10 -23.37
C PHE A 76 -6.10 -2.80 -22.89
N PRO A 77 -7.38 -2.84 -22.41
CA PRO A 77 -8.14 -1.65 -22.05
C PRO A 77 -7.39 -0.68 -21.12
N GLY A 78 -7.68 0.60 -21.28
CA GLY A 78 -6.93 1.69 -20.73
C GLY A 78 -6.12 2.42 -21.82
N PRO A 79 -4.94 2.98 -21.50
CA PRO A 79 -4.26 2.86 -20.22
C PRO A 79 -4.89 3.67 -19.09
N ALA A 80 -4.70 3.19 -17.86
CA ALA A 80 -4.73 4.04 -16.71
C ALA A 80 -3.39 4.80 -16.63
N LEU A 81 -3.44 6.11 -16.46
CA LEU A 81 -2.27 6.97 -16.30
C LEU A 81 -2.20 7.51 -14.87
N LEU A 82 -1.02 7.47 -14.27
CA LEU A 82 -0.73 8.21 -13.06
C LEU A 82 -0.12 9.56 -13.47
N THR A 83 -0.87 10.63 -13.24
CA THR A 83 -0.48 11.99 -13.62
C THR A 83 0.07 12.72 -12.39
N GLU A 84 1.34 12.56 -12.11
CA GLU A 84 2.02 13.03 -10.91
C GLU A 84 1.42 12.44 -9.63
N GLU A 85 0.23 12.87 -9.20
CA GLU A 85 -0.38 12.48 -7.92
C GLU A 85 -1.68 11.67 -8.03
N TYR A 86 -2.30 11.62 -9.24
CA TYR A 86 -3.65 11.04 -9.40
C TYR A 86 -3.72 10.03 -10.54
N ILE A 87 -4.59 9.01 -10.35
CA ILE A 87 -4.91 8.05 -11.40
C ILE A 87 -6.06 8.53 -12.27
N ASN A 88 -5.91 8.43 -13.59
CA ASN A 88 -6.91 8.76 -14.57
C ASN A 88 -6.86 7.79 -15.75
N PHE A 89 -7.99 7.39 -16.34
CA PHE A 89 -8.01 6.62 -17.58
C PHE A 89 -7.90 7.56 -18.79
N MET A 90 -7.03 7.22 -19.75
CA MET A 90 -6.83 7.97 -20.99
C MET A 90 -7.85 7.55 -22.05
N ALA A 91 -8.15 6.28 -22.14
CA ALA A 91 -9.03 5.68 -23.14
C ALA A 91 -9.71 4.44 -22.58
N THR A 92 -10.76 3.96 -23.24
CA THR A 92 -11.35 2.65 -22.96
C THR A 92 -10.41 1.54 -23.40
N ASN A 93 -9.86 1.65 -24.64
CA ASN A 93 -8.88 0.71 -25.18
C ASN A 93 -8.12 1.45 -26.31
N PHE A 94 -6.94 2.00 -26.00
CA PHE A 94 -6.31 3.01 -26.85
C PHE A 94 -5.65 2.44 -28.11
N ASP A 95 -5.15 1.22 -28.12
CA ASP A 95 -4.39 0.67 -29.26
C ASP A 95 -4.89 -0.75 -29.58
N ARG A 96 -6.10 -0.81 -30.09
CA ARG A 96 -6.83 -2.06 -30.32
C ARG A 96 -6.62 -2.59 -31.74
N LEU A 97 -6.11 -3.83 -31.86
CA LEU A 97 -5.91 -4.53 -33.12
C LEU A 97 -7.22 -5.15 -33.63
N THR A 98 -7.59 -4.83 -34.86
CA THR A 98 -8.56 -5.53 -35.67
C THR A 98 -7.86 -6.14 -36.90
N VAL A 99 -8.17 -7.39 -37.22
CA VAL A 99 -7.54 -8.11 -38.33
C VAL A 99 -8.55 -8.28 -39.49
N TYR A 100 -8.11 -8.00 -40.69
CA TYR A 100 -8.88 -8.23 -41.92
C TYR A 100 -8.17 -9.24 -42.83
N ARG A 101 -8.95 -10.11 -43.45
CA ARG A 101 -8.51 -11.03 -44.49
C ARG A 101 -9.41 -10.90 -45.71
N ASN A 102 -8.78 -10.63 -46.87
CA ASN A 102 -9.51 -10.40 -48.12
C ASN A 102 -10.60 -9.29 -47.97
N GLY A 103 -10.27 -8.19 -47.26
CA GLY A 103 -11.16 -7.06 -47.04
C GLY A 103 -12.29 -7.31 -46.03
N LYS A 104 -12.39 -8.50 -45.44
CA LYS A 104 -13.41 -8.81 -44.42
C LYS A 104 -12.77 -8.91 -43.05
N LYS A 105 -13.43 -8.31 -42.05
CA LYS A 105 -13.05 -8.43 -40.64
C LYS A 105 -13.06 -9.89 -40.23
N VAL A 106 -12.03 -10.31 -39.52
CA VAL A 106 -11.94 -11.66 -38.92
C VAL A 106 -12.67 -11.65 -37.58
N ASP A 107 -13.65 -12.50 -37.44
CA ASP A 107 -14.38 -12.68 -36.18
C ASP A 107 -13.64 -13.70 -35.31
N PHE A 108 -13.15 -13.25 -34.17
CA PHE A 108 -12.40 -14.07 -33.24
C PHE A 108 -13.24 -14.51 -32.04
N SER A 109 -12.95 -15.71 -31.55
CA SER A 109 -13.23 -16.07 -30.16
C SER A 109 -12.08 -15.58 -29.26
N LEU A 110 -12.44 -15.05 -28.08
CA LEU A 110 -11.50 -14.47 -27.11
C LEU A 110 -11.28 -15.43 -25.94
N LYS A 111 -10.00 -15.59 -25.55
CA LYS A 111 -9.60 -16.07 -24.23
C LYS A 111 -8.57 -15.11 -23.66
N ALA A 112 -8.87 -14.55 -22.46
CA ALA A 112 -7.98 -13.59 -21.80
C ALA A 112 -7.71 -14.03 -20.35
N TRP A 113 -6.48 -13.82 -19.86
CA TRP A 113 -6.10 -14.11 -18.49
C TRP A 113 -4.90 -13.29 -18.05
N SER A 114 -4.73 -13.16 -16.74
CA SER A 114 -3.52 -12.59 -16.14
C SER A 114 -2.71 -13.68 -15.44
N GLU A 115 -1.40 -13.44 -15.38
CA GLU A 115 -0.45 -14.15 -14.52
C GLU A 115 0.35 -13.09 -13.77
N PRO A 116 1.00 -13.40 -12.63
CA PRO A 116 1.90 -12.46 -11.99
C PRO A 116 2.92 -11.88 -12.98
N GLY A 117 2.87 -10.58 -13.21
CA GLY A 117 3.75 -9.85 -14.12
C GLY A 117 3.37 -9.88 -15.60
N ALA A 118 2.17 -10.35 -15.97
CA ALA A 118 1.75 -10.34 -17.37
C ALA A 118 0.23 -10.37 -17.59
N LEU A 119 -0.18 -9.81 -18.73
CA LEU A 119 -1.53 -9.98 -19.27
C LEU A 119 -1.47 -10.73 -20.61
N PHE A 120 -2.47 -11.59 -20.89
CA PHE A 120 -2.53 -12.43 -22.06
C PHE A 120 -3.88 -12.37 -22.75
N GLN A 121 -3.85 -12.45 -24.09
CA GLN A 121 -5.02 -12.72 -24.91
C GLN A 121 -4.71 -13.77 -25.98
N SER A 122 -5.64 -14.67 -26.21
CA SER A 122 -5.65 -15.58 -27.37
C SER A 122 -6.91 -15.34 -28.18
N LEU A 123 -6.74 -14.89 -29.41
CA LEU A 123 -7.80 -14.69 -30.39
C LEU A 123 -7.73 -15.81 -31.42
N THR A 124 -8.81 -16.54 -31.61
CA THR A 124 -8.83 -17.71 -32.50
C THR A 124 -9.98 -17.60 -33.49
N ALA A 125 -9.64 -17.74 -34.78
CA ALA A 125 -10.59 -17.86 -35.88
C ALA A 125 -10.08 -18.91 -36.88
N ARG A 126 -10.93 -19.32 -37.84
CA ARG A 126 -10.54 -20.30 -38.86
C ARG A 126 -9.37 -19.77 -39.70
N GLY A 127 -8.20 -20.41 -39.56
CA GLY A 127 -6.99 -20.11 -40.32
C GLY A 127 -6.25 -18.85 -39.86
N VAL A 128 -6.64 -18.23 -38.73
CA VAL A 128 -5.92 -17.11 -38.11
C VAL A 128 -5.94 -17.28 -36.61
N ARG A 129 -4.78 -17.15 -35.98
CA ARG A 129 -4.61 -17.08 -34.52
C ARG A 129 -3.76 -15.88 -34.17
N VAL A 130 -4.16 -15.15 -33.11
CA VAL A 130 -3.36 -14.05 -32.53
C VAL A 130 -3.14 -14.36 -31.07
N MET A 131 -1.87 -14.37 -30.63
CA MET A 131 -1.48 -14.46 -29.24
C MET A 131 -0.81 -13.17 -28.82
N MET A 132 -1.33 -12.54 -27.78
CA MET A 132 -0.83 -11.27 -27.26
C MET A 132 -0.32 -11.46 -25.84
N THR A 133 0.87 -10.94 -25.55
CA THR A 133 1.50 -10.96 -24.22
C THR A 133 2.00 -9.57 -23.88
N LEU A 134 1.51 -9.01 -22.78
CA LEU A 134 1.92 -7.70 -22.27
C LEU A 134 2.74 -7.86 -20.99
N ARG A 135 3.95 -7.28 -20.98
CA ARG A 135 4.86 -7.19 -19.82
C ARG A 135 5.49 -5.81 -19.75
N PHE A 136 5.94 -5.41 -18.55
CA PHE A 136 6.72 -4.18 -18.43
C PHE A 136 8.22 -4.44 -18.69
N ALA A 137 8.83 -3.57 -19.49
CA ALA A 137 10.24 -3.64 -19.87
C ALA A 137 11.10 -2.59 -19.15
N SER A 138 10.51 -1.46 -18.77
CA SER A 138 11.14 -0.41 -17.97
C SER A 138 10.11 0.25 -17.04
N PRO A 139 10.51 1.14 -16.09
CA PRO A 139 9.57 1.92 -15.28
C PRO A 139 8.63 2.82 -16.07
N HIS A 140 8.89 3.07 -17.34
CA HIS A 140 8.09 3.95 -18.20
C HIS A 140 7.43 3.23 -19.36
N THR A 141 7.87 2.01 -19.70
CA THR A 141 7.51 1.34 -20.95
C THR A 141 7.03 -0.09 -20.73
N SER A 142 5.82 -0.37 -21.18
CA SER A 142 5.33 -1.73 -21.35
C SER A 142 5.61 -2.24 -22.77
N LEU A 143 5.81 -3.55 -22.91
CA LEU A 143 6.13 -4.24 -24.16
C LEU A 143 5.04 -5.27 -24.46
N LEU A 144 4.41 -5.11 -25.60
CA LEU A 144 3.41 -6.02 -26.15
C LEU A 144 4.01 -6.87 -27.26
N GLU A 145 4.00 -8.19 -27.10
CA GLU A 145 4.26 -9.15 -28.15
C GLU A 145 2.95 -9.60 -28.77
N THR A 146 2.79 -9.43 -30.08
CA THR A 146 1.64 -9.90 -30.85
C THR A 146 2.12 -10.93 -31.89
N ARG A 147 1.87 -12.21 -31.61
CA ARG A 147 2.18 -13.33 -32.54
C ARG A 147 0.96 -13.67 -33.36
N ILE A 148 1.07 -13.54 -34.66
CA ILE A 148 0.00 -13.84 -35.60
C ILE A 148 0.40 -15.09 -36.39
N THR A 149 -0.48 -16.08 -36.43
CA THR A 149 -0.35 -17.27 -37.28
C THR A 149 -1.41 -17.20 -38.36
N SER A 150 -1.00 -17.17 -39.63
CA SER A 150 -1.89 -17.11 -40.79
C SER A 150 -1.26 -17.80 -42.00
N SER A 151 -2.07 -18.40 -42.85
CA SER A 151 -1.64 -18.99 -44.10
C SER A 151 -1.62 -18.05 -45.32
N GLY A 152 -2.03 -16.79 -45.12
CA GLY A 152 -2.12 -15.82 -46.21
C GLY A 152 -2.02 -14.36 -45.69
N PRO A 153 -2.13 -13.40 -46.63
CA PRO A 153 -1.98 -11.98 -46.33
C PRO A 153 -3.12 -11.48 -45.42
N LEU A 154 -2.77 -10.57 -44.52
CA LEU A 154 -3.68 -9.90 -43.61
C LEU A 154 -3.47 -8.38 -43.65
N THR A 155 -4.56 -7.66 -43.46
CA THR A 155 -4.52 -6.23 -43.12
C THR A 155 -4.73 -6.08 -41.64
N LEU A 156 -3.80 -5.44 -40.97
CA LEU A 156 -3.84 -5.13 -39.55
C LEU A 156 -4.27 -3.69 -39.37
N VAL A 157 -5.23 -3.44 -38.52
CA VAL A 157 -5.74 -2.10 -38.21
C VAL A 157 -5.73 -1.93 -36.71
N TRP A 158 -4.97 -0.97 -36.22
CA TRP A 158 -5.03 -0.51 -34.83
C TRP A 158 -5.86 0.76 -34.78
N ASP A 159 -6.75 0.85 -33.84
CA ASP A 159 -7.59 2.04 -33.61
C ASP A 159 -7.66 2.39 -32.13
N GLY A 160 -7.96 3.64 -31.86
CA GLY A 160 -8.19 4.14 -30.51
C GLY A 160 -8.77 5.55 -30.50
N GLU A 161 -9.36 5.88 -29.35
CA GLU A 161 -10.00 7.16 -29.10
C GLU A 161 -9.73 7.57 -27.65
N LEU A 162 -9.39 8.85 -27.44
CA LEU A 162 -9.29 9.43 -26.10
C LEU A 162 -10.69 9.56 -25.48
N LEU A 163 -10.81 9.27 -24.18
CA LEU A 163 -12.05 9.49 -23.44
C LEU A 163 -12.45 10.97 -23.46
N GLU A 164 -13.75 11.23 -23.55
CA GLU A 164 -14.31 12.58 -23.45
C GLU A 164 -15.08 12.79 -22.15
N LYS A 165 -15.63 11.71 -21.57
CA LYS A 165 -16.43 11.75 -20.37
C LYS A 165 -15.55 11.86 -19.11
N LEU A 166 -15.90 12.81 -18.24
CA LEU A 166 -15.09 13.13 -17.08
C LEU A 166 -15.16 12.09 -15.96
N GLU A 167 -16.35 11.90 -15.40
CA GLU A 167 -16.49 11.17 -14.14
C GLU A 167 -17.80 10.41 -14.03
N ALA A 168 -17.72 9.19 -13.51
CA ALA A 168 -18.85 8.41 -13.06
C ALA A 168 -18.60 7.86 -11.65
N LYS A 169 -19.66 7.70 -10.89
CA LYS A 169 -19.65 7.01 -9.61
C LYS A 169 -20.68 5.88 -9.68
N ASP A 170 -20.19 4.66 -9.45
CA ASP A 170 -20.99 3.44 -9.52
C ASP A 170 -21.75 3.30 -10.86
N GLY A 171 -21.04 3.63 -11.95
CA GLY A 171 -21.56 3.61 -13.32
C GLY A 171 -22.53 4.75 -13.68
N LYS A 172 -22.75 5.70 -12.77
CA LYS A 172 -23.64 6.85 -12.99
C LYS A 172 -22.82 8.13 -13.24
N PRO A 173 -23.06 8.86 -14.35
CA PRO A 173 -22.40 10.15 -14.59
C PRO A 173 -22.56 11.09 -13.40
N GLN A 174 -21.46 11.74 -12.99
CA GLN A 174 -21.47 12.73 -11.91
C GLN A 174 -21.58 14.16 -12.44
N SER A 175 -21.32 14.35 -13.74
CA SER A 175 -21.37 15.65 -14.40
C SER A 175 -21.64 15.46 -15.89
N ASP A 176 -22.29 16.42 -16.50
CA ASP A 176 -22.46 16.53 -17.96
C ASP A 176 -21.20 17.16 -18.63
N LYS A 177 -20.24 17.63 -17.85
CA LYS A 177 -18.99 18.22 -18.38
C LYS A 177 -18.13 17.16 -19.04
N THR A 178 -17.54 17.53 -20.17
CA THR A 178 -16.45 16.78 -20.78
C THR A 178 -15.13 17.00 -20.04
N ILE A 179 -14.13 16.21 -20.37
CA ILE A 179 -12.77 16.41 -19.84
C ILE A 179 -12.22 17.77 -20.29
N ASP A 180 -12.46 18.15 -21.55
CA ASP A 180 -11.99 19.42 -22.10
C ASP A 180 -12.72 20.63 -21.49
N ASP A 181 -14.00 20.49 -21.10
CA ASP A 181 -14.72 21.52 -20.36
C ASP A 181 -14.18 21.68 -18.93
N ALA A 182 -13.84 20.59 -18.28
CA ALA A 182 -13.31 20.60 -16.91
C ALA A 182 -11.87 21.10 -16.85
N PHE A 183 -11.06 20.71 -17.83
CA PHE A 183 -9.62 20.99 -17.91
C PHE A 183 -9.23 21.53 -19.29
N PRO A 184 -9.63 22.77 -19.65
CA PRO A 184 -9.39 23.35 -21.00
C PRO A 184 -7.88 23.45 -21.33
N ASP A 185 -7.01 23.51 -20.34
CA ASP A 185 -5.56 23.56 -20.52
C ASP A 185 -4.92 22.18 -20.70
N TYR A 186 -5.67 21.09 -20.52
CA TYR A 186 -5.15 19.72 -20.70
C TYR A 186 -4.78 19.42 -22.17
N ARG A 187 -5.46 20.01 -23.14
CA ARG A 187 -5.10 20.08 -24.58
C ARG A 187 -4.52 18.80 -25.13
N ARG A 188 -5.23 17.69 -24.99
CA ARG A 188 -4.79 16.38 -25.47
C ARG A 188 -4.71 16.36 -27.00
N GLN A 189 -3.55 16.03 -27.55
CA GLN A 189 -3.33 15.99 -29.00
C GLN A 189 -2.65 14.69 -29.41
N LEU A 190 -3.08 14.14 -30.55
CA LEU A 190 -2.47 13.00 -31.18
C LEU A 190 -1.56 13.47 -32.32
N VAL A 191 -0.35 12.90 -32.39
CA VAL A 191 0.62 13.20 -33.45
C VAL A 191 1.12 11.87 -34.02
N ALA A 192 0.93 11.66 -35.33
CA ALA A 192 1.41 10.46 -36.02
C ALA A 192 2.94 10.45 -36.12
N THR A 193 3.54 9.27 -35.94
CA THR A 193 4.95 8.99 -36.17
C THR A 193 5.10 7.93 -37.28
N HIS A 194 6.33 7.63 -37.68
CA HIS A 194 6.58 6.63 -38.71
C HIS A 194 6.11 5.22 -38.33
N ASP A 195 6.18 4.87 -37.05
CA ASP A 195 5.94 3.53 -36.51
C ASP A 195 4.81 3.50 -35.46
N GLY A 196 4.10 4.61 -35.28
CA GLY A 196 3.01 4.70 -34.31
C GLY A 196 2.47 6.11 -34.16
N LEU A 197 2.34 6.56 -32.90
CA LEU A 197 1.86 7.90 -32.57
C LEU A 197 2.30 8.31 -31.16
N THR A 198 2.16 9.61 -30.89
CA THR A 198 2.35 10.24 -29.58
C THR A 198 1.09 11.00 -29.19
N VAL A 199 0.68 10.89 -27.93
CA VAL A 199 -0.31 11.76 -27.30
C VAL A 199 0.43 12.75 -26.43
N THR A 200 0.17 14.05 -26.62
CA THR A 200 0.72 15.12 -25.78
C THR A 200 -0.35 15.71 -24.89
N PHE A 201 0.04 16.23 -23.74
CA PHE A 201 -0.83 16.77 -22.72
C PHE A 201 -0.36 18.17 -22.33
N GLY A 202 -1.29 19.11 -22.19
CA GLY A 202 -1.02 20.44 -21.69
C GLY A 202 -0.80 20.48 -20.19
N LYS A 203 -0.31 21.62 -19.69
CA LYS A 203 -0.08 21.84 -18.26
C LYS A 203 -1.39 22.09 -17.52
N VAL A 204 -1.66 21.28 -16.52
CA VAL A 204 -2.80 21.44 -15.58
C VAL A 204 -2.29 21.40 -14.17
N ARG A 205 -2.75 22.31 -13.31
CA ARG A 205 -2.39 22.39 -11.88
C ARG A 205 -3.66 22.43 -11.00
N ALA A 206 -4.54 21.45 -11.16
CA ALA A 206 -5.71 21.26 -10.31
C ALA A 206 -5.32 20.32 -9.16
N ALA A 207 -4.91 20.89 -8.03
CA ALA A 207 -4.24 20.19 -6.92
C ALA A 207 -5.02 19.06 -6.24
N SER A 208 -6.29 18.84 -6.55
CA SER A 208 -7.09 17.71 -6.05
C SER A 208 -7.67 16.84 -7.17
N ASP A 209 -7.25 17.07 -8.42
CA ASP A 209 -7.89 16.45 -9.56
C ASP A 209 -6.93 15.96 -10.64
N LEU A 210 -6.13 16.84 -11.21
CA LEU A 210 -5.26 16.55 -12.34
C LEU A 210 -4.02 17.45 -12.29
N MET A 211 -2.85 16.82 -12.21
CA MET A 211 -1.58 17.55 -12.23
C MET A 211 -0.68 16.98 -13.32
N THR A 212 -0.37 17.82 -14.30
CA THR A 212 0.55 17.49 -15.40
C THR A 212 1.51 18.65 -15.67
N SER A 213 2.74 18.34 -16.07
CA SER A 213 3.80 19.34 -16.30
C SER A 213 3.58 20.17 -17.57
N GLY A 214 2.77 19.69 -18.51
CA GLY A 214 2.71 20.19 -19.90
C GLY A 214 3.77 19.58 -20.80
N GLU A 215 4.65 18.74 -20.27
CA GLU A 215 5.69 18.00 -21.00
C GLU A 215 5.36 16.49 -21.08
N SER A 216 4.24 16.08 -20.48
CA SER A 216 3.83 14.67 -20.45
C SER A 216 3.50 14.16 -21.84
N GLU A 217 3.88 12.90 -22.10
CA GLU A 217 3.60 12.21 -23.36
C GLU A 217 3.19 10.76 -23.11
N TYR A 218 2.31 10.25 -23.97
CA TYR A 218 2.08 8.81 -24.11
C TYR A 218 2.46 8.39 -25.52
N GLN A 219 3.42 7.48 -25.66
CA GLN A 219 4.01 7.09 -26.94
C GLN A 219 3.68 5.64 -27.28
N VAL A 220 3.36 5.39 -28.54
CA VAL A 220 3.19 4.07 -29.14
C VAL A 220 4.20 3.91 -30.26
N HIS A 221 5.06 2.88 -30.17
CA HIS A 221 6.02 2.51 -31.22
C HIS A 221 5.89 1.04 -31.58
N ARG A 222 5.95 0.71 -32.88
CA ARG A 222 5.86 -0.66 -33.40
C ARG A 222 7.14 -1.10 -34.08
N SER A 223 7.41 -2.39 -34.05
CA SER A 223 8.53 -3.00 -34.77
C SER A 223 8.36 -3.06 -36.33
N ILE A 224 7.18 -2.63 -36.78
CA ILE A 224 6.86 -2.54 -38.22
C ILE A 224 6.30 -1.13 -38.54
N PRO A 225 6.52 -0.59 -39.75
CA PRO A 225 5.87 0.64 -40.16
C PRO A 225 4.35 0.47 -40.26
N ALA A 226 3.61 1.50 -39.90
CA ALA A 226 2.17 1.57 -40.05
C ALA A 226 1.74 2.96 -40.52
N GLN A 227 0.77 3.00 -41.43
CA GLN A 227 0.20 4.25 -41.90
C GLN A 227 -0.83 4.75 -40.94
N THR A 228 -0.54 5.84 -40.20
CA THR A 228 -1.41 6.40 -39.19
C THR A 228 -2.17 7.61 -39.72
N ARG A 229 -3.49 7.63 -39.49
CA ARG A 229 -4.40 8.77 -39.75
C ARG A 229 -4.99 9.20 -38.43
N ILE A 230 -5.09 10.50 -38.23
CA ILE A 230 -5.65 11.13 -37.03
C ILE A 230 -6.84 11.97 -37.42
N ASP A 231 -7.91 11.87 -36.65
CA ASP A 231 -9.12 12.68 -36.75
C ASP A 231 -9.55 13.10 -35.33
N GLY A 232 -9.14 14.31 -34.94
CA GLY A 232 -9.37 14.82 -33.59
C GLY A 232 -8.71 13.95 -32.50
N HIS A 233 -9.52 13.38 -31.64
CA HIS A 233 -9.10 12.46 -30.57
C HIS A 233 -9.06 10.99 -30.98
N ARG A 234 -9.23 10.68 -32.27
CA ARG A 234 -9.22 9.32 -32.82
C ARG A 234 -8.02 9.10 -33.71
N PHE A 235 -7.58 7.86 -33.78
CA PHE A 235 -6.59 7.44 -34.77
C PHE A 235 -6.92 6.07 -35.35
N THR A 236 -6.37 5.84 -36.52
CA THR A 236 -6.32 4.52 -37.17
C THR A 236 -4.94 4.32 -37.78
N SER A 237 -4.28 3.22 -37.43
CA SER A 237 -3.00 2.80 -38.02
C SER A 237 -3.18 1.53 -38.80
N THR A 238 -2.66 1.45 -40.02
CA THR A 238 -2.83 0.31 -40.91
C THR A 238 -1.49 -0.23 -41.38
N ALA A 239 -1.35 -1.57 -41.36
CA ALA A 239 -0.20 -2.28 -41.92
C ALA A 239 -0.66 -3.54 -42.69
N GLN A 240 0.14 -3.97 -43.67
CA GLN A 240 -0.04 -5.21 -44.38
C GLN A 240 1.01 -6.23 -43.92
N VAL A 241 0.60 -7.46 -43.68
CA VAL A 241 1.51 -8.57 -43.38
C VAL A 241 1.19 -9.77 -44.24
N ASN A 242 2.21 -10.54 -44.54
CA ASN A 242 2.05 -11.73 -45.39
C ASN A 242 2.45 -13.00 -44.64
N GLY A 243 1.41 -13.78 -44.26
CA GLY A 243 1.61 -15.00 -43.47
C GLY A 243 1.81 -14.74 -41.97
N SER A 244 2.44 -15.71 -41.32
CA SER A 244 2.72 -15.63 -39.89
C SER A 244 3.78 -14.59 -39.58
N THR A 245 3.55 -13.79 -38.53
CA THR A 245 4.47 -12.71 -38.12
C THR A 245 4.38 -12.45 -36.62
N THR A 246 5.44 -11.83 -36.08
CA THR A 246 5.45 -11.32 -34.69
C THR A 246 5.72 -9.83 -34.75
N ILE A 247 4.87 -9.06 -34.06
CA ILE A 247 4.97 -7.61 -33.96
C ILE A 247 5.20 -7.28 -32.50
N TYR A 248 6.15 -6.41 -32.26
CA TYR A 248 6.42 -5.84 -30.93
C TYR A 248 5.94 -4.40 -30.90
N THR A 249 5.22 -4.03 -29.84
CA THR A 249 4.74 -2.67 -29.62
C THR A 249 5.17 -2.22 -28.24
N THR A 250 5.71 -1.01 -28.14
CA THR A 250 5.96 -0.36 -26.85
C THR A 250 4.91 0.70 -26.59
N TRP A 251 4.44 0.73 -25.35
CA TRP A 251 3.59 1.79 -24.82
C TRP A 251 4.33 2.46 -23.66
N SER A 252 4.57 3.76 -23.77
CA SER A 252 5.38 4.50 -22.81
C SER A 252 4.62 5.71 -22.29
N HIS A 253 4.57 5.87 -20.96
CA HIS A 253 4.07 7.08 -20.31
C HIS A 253 5.22 7.83 -19.65
N LEU A 254 5.42 9.05 -20.07
CA LEU A 254 6.56 9.91 -19.75
C LEU A 254 5.99 11.22 -19.18
N LEU A 255 6.37 11.58 -17.95
CA LEU A 255 5.77 12.72 -17.25
C LEU A 255 6.53 14.02 -17.53
N THR A 256 7.81 13.92 -17.93
CA THR A 256 8.67 15.07 -18.20
C THR A 256 9.44 14.90 -19.50
N ALA A 257 9.86 16.02 -20.11
CA ALA A 257 10.73 16.01 -21.29
C ALA A 257 12.09 15.32 -21.02
N ALA A 258 12.57 15.36 -19.79
CA ALA A 258 13.81 14.66 -19.40
C ALA A 258 13.62 13.14 -19.45
N GLU A 259 12.52 12.62 -18.93
CA GLU A 259 12.16 11.21 -19.05
C GLU A 259 12.00 10.78 -20.49
N ALA A 260 11.32 11.59 -21.33
CA ALA A 260 11.13 11.32 -22.75
C ALA A 260 12.48 11.21 -23.51
N ARG A 261 13.44 12.09 -23.21
CA ARG A 261 14.79 12.02 -23.80
C ARG A 261 15.55 10.77 -23.36
N HIS A 262 15.48 10.42 -22.09
CA HIS A 262 16.14 9.22 -21.54
C HIS A 262 15.54 7.95 -22.13
N GLU A 263 14.21 7.83 -22.11
CA GLU A 263 13.50 6.63 -22.53
C GLU A 263 13.57 6.35 -24.04
N LYS A 264 13.84 7.37 -24.86
CA LYS A 264 13.97 7.21 -26.33
C LYS A 264 15.01 6.17 -26.74
N ALA A 265 16.16 6.14 -26.07
CA ALA A 265 17.19 5.13 -26.31
C ALA A 265 16.73 3.75 -25.80
N GLN A 266 16.07 3.72 -24.65
CA GLN A 266 15.54 2.52 -24.04
C GLN A 266 14.46 1.86 -24.92
N ILE A 267 13.52 2.63 -25.46
CA ILE A 267 12.47 2.14 -26.39
C ILE A 267 13.10 1.47 -27.61
N ARG A 268 14.13 2.09 -28.20
CA ARG A 268 14.84 1.49 -29.34
C ARG A 268 15.52 0.17 -28.98
N ASP A 269 16.15 0.10 -27.82
CA ASP A 269 16.78 -1.13 -27.32
C ASP A 269 15.75 -2.23 -27.04
N ILE A 270 14.61 -1.88 -26.43
CA ILE A 270 13.50 -2.80 -26.18
C ILE A 270 12.99 -3.42 -27.50
N LEU A 271 12.76 -2.59 -28.53
CA LEU A 271 12.30 -3.06 -29.84
C LEU A 271 13.37 -3.85 -30.61
N ALA A 272 14.64 -3.58 -30.36
CA ALA A 272 15.75 -4.33 -30.96
C ALA A 272 15.97 -5.71 -30.29
N ARG A 273 15.67 -5.84 -29.00
CA ARG A 273 15.90 -7.05 -28.21
C ARG A 273 14.68 -7.47 -27.39
N PRO A 274 13.48 -7.54 -27.98
CA PRO A 274 12.23 -7.69 -27.22
C PRO A 274 12.19 -8.98 -26.39
N SER A 275 12.68 -10.09 -26.93
CA SER A 275 12.71 -11.38 -26.22
C SER A 275 13.55 -11.34 -24.94
N TRP A 276 14.60 -10.53 -24.90
CA TRP A 276 15.41 -10.37 -23.70
C TRP A 276 14.60 -9.69 -22.60
N TYR A 277 13.86 -8.62 -22.92
CA TYR A 277 13.02 -7.89 -21.95
C TYR A 277 11.85 -8.73 -21.46
N LEU A 278 11.16 -9.46 -22.35
CA LEU A 278 10.08 -10.37 -21.97
C LEU A 278 10.58 -11.46 -21.01
N ASN A 279 11.73 -12.06 -21.30
CA ASN A 279 12.34 -13.07 -20.45
C ASN A 279 12.84 -12.50 -19.12
N ALA A 280 13.43 -11.30 -19.11
CA ALA A 280 13.88 -10.62 -17.90
C ALA A 280 12.70 -10.32 -16.97
N SER A 281 11.58 -9.85 -17.49
CA SER A 281 10.35 -9.61 -16.73
C SER A 281 9.82 -10.92 -16.13
N ARG A 282 9.72 -11.99 -16.92
CA ARG A 282 9.29 -13.31 -16.44
C ARG A 282 10.19 -13.82 -15.31
N LYS A 283 11.50 -13.83 -15.52
CA LYS A 283 12.47 -14.28 -14.49
C LYS A 283 12.39 -13.47 -13.19
N ARG A 284 12.16 -12.17 -13.30
CA ARG A 284 12.01 -11.29 -12.15
C ARG A 284 10.79 -11.69 -11.31
N TRP A 285 9.64 -11.95 -11.92
CA TRP A 285 8.44 -12.40 -11.24
C TRP A 285 8.57 -13.83 -10.68
N ASP A 286 9.14 -14.75 -11.43
CA ASP A 286 9.46 -16.09 -10.90
C ASP A 286 10.37 -15.96 -9.66
N GLY A 287 11.33 -15.06 -9.69
CA GLY A 287 12.21 -14.77 -8.54
C GLY A 287 11.46 -14.21 -7.33
N TYR A 288 10.47 -13.33 -7.51
CA TYR A 288 9.64 -12.86 -6.40
C TYR A 288 8.83 -14.00 -5.77
N LEU A 289 8.22 -14.85 -6.58
CA LEU A 289 7.43 -15.96 -6.10
C LEU A 289 8.30 -17.02 -5.40
N GLN A 290 9.45 -17.37 -5.97
CA GLN A 290 10.37 -18.33 -5.36
C GLN A 290 10.90 -17.86 -3.99
N LYS A 291 11.19 -16.57 -3.85
CA LYS A 291 11.63 -15.98 -2.59
C LYS A 291 10.48 -15.80 -1.59
N GLY A 292 9.31 -15.42 -2.07
CA GLY A 292 8.16 -15.09 -1.24
C GLY A 292 7.32 -16.29 -0.80
N LEU A 293 7.26 -17.35 -1.60
CA LEU A 293 6.41 -18.51 -1.34
C LEU A 293 7.19 -19.66 -0.72
N THR A 294 7.62 -19.47 0.51
CA THR A 294 8.49 -20.44 1.23
C THR A 294 7.80 -21.23 2.33
N ASN A 295 6.47 -21.09 2.50
CA ASN A 295 5.72 -21.82 3.52
C ASN A 295 5.22 -23.16 3.00
N PRO A 296 5.82 -24.31 3.41
CA PRO A 296 5.41 -25.62 2.93
C PRO A 296 4.08 -26.13 3.53
N ASN A 297 3.58 -25.47 4.57
CA ASN A 297 2.36 -25.85 5.30
C ASN A 297 1.13 -25.10 4.83
N ALA A 298 1.29 -24.07 3.99
CA ALA A 298 0.19 -23.26 3.52
C ALA A 298 -0.73 -24.05 2.58
N THR A 299 -2.03 -23.81 2.70
CA THR A 299 -3.02 -24.32 1.75
C THR A 299 -2.87 -23.63 0.39
N ALA A 300 -3.45 -24.20 -0.66
CA ALA A 300 -3.49 -23.55 -1.97
C ALA A 300 -4.17 -22.17 -1.93
N GLU A 301 -5.22 -22.03 -1.13
CA GLU A 301 -5.95 -20.78 -0.94
C GLU A 301 -5.09 -19.73 -0.21
N GLN A 302 -4.42 -20.10 0.86
CA GLN A 302 -3.48 -19.23 1.58
C GLN A 302 -2.32 -18.79 0.69
N THR A 303 -1.77 -19.70 -0.12
CA THR A 303 -0.73 -19.41 -1.11
C THR A 303 -1.24 -18.43 -2.17
N ARG A 304 -2.45 -18.63 -2.68
CA ARG A 304 -3.08 -17.71 -3.65
C ARG A 304 -3.25 -16.30 -3.08
N VAL A 305 -3.65 -16.14 -1.82
CA VAL A 305 -3.73 -14.84 -1.15
C VAL A 305 -2.33 -14.21 -0.98
N ALA A 306 -1.31 -15.01 -0.68
CA ALA A 306 0.08 -14.51 -0.64
C ALA A 306 0.56 -14.00 -2.01
N VAL A 307 0.23 -14.71 -3.10
CA VAL A 307 0.52 -14.25 -4.48
C VAL A 307 -0.22 -12.94 -4.78
N LYS A 308 -1.51 -12.86 -4.42
CA LYS A 308 -2.30 -11.62 -4.54
C LYS A 308 -1.63 -10.45 -3.80
N ALA A 309 -1.12 -10.70 -2.61
CA ALA A 309 -0.41 -9.70 -1.81
C ALA A 309 0.90 -9.25 -2.49
N ILE A 310 1.67 -10.19 -3.05
CA ILE A 310 2.91 -9.88 -3.79
C ILE A 310 2.59 -9.06 -5.05
N GLU A 311 1.53 -9.41 -5.79
CA GLU A 311 1.08 -8.63 -6.96
C GLU A 311 0.62 -7.22 -6.55
N THR A 312 -0.12 -7.08 -5.46
CA THR A 312 -0.61 -5.79 -4.95
C THR A 312 0.55 -4.87 -4.56
N LEU A 313 1.51 -5.37 -3.79
CA LEU A 313 2.66 -4.59 -3.34
C LEU A 313 3.56 -4.16 -4.52
N ASN A 314 3.86 -5.05 -5.46
CA ASN A 314 4.64 -4.69 -6.64
C ASN A 314 3.86 -3.78 -7.61
N GLY A 315 2.54 -3.91 -7.69
CA GLY A 315 1.67 -3.03 -8.48
C GLY A 315 1.59 -1.60 -7.92
N ASN A 316 1.69 -1.46 -6.61
CA ASN A 316 1.73 -0.17 -5.92
C ASN A 316 3.12 0.47 -5.86
N TRP A 317 4.16 -0.22 -6.28
CA TRP A 317 5.49 0.36 -6.43
C TRP A 317 5.50 1.44 -7.52
N ARG A 318 6.06 2.61 -7.17
CA ARG A 318 6.31 3.74 -8.09
C ARG A 318 7.81 4.01 -8.19
N SER A 319 8.29 4.19 -9.41
CA SER A 319 9.65 4.67 -9.66
C SER A 319 9.81 6.13 -9.21
N PRO A 320 11.05 6.62 -8.98
CA PRO A 320 11.28 7.99 -8.55
C PRO A 320 10.63 9.01 -9.48
N GLY A 321 10.08 10.08 -8.88
CA GLY A 321 9.49 11.17 -9.65
C GLY A 321 9.22 12.41 -8.78
N GLY A 322 9.32 13.59 -9.38
CA GLY A 322 9.13 14.85 -8.69
C GLY A 322 10.09 15.04 -7.52
N ALA A 323 9.54 15.40 -6.36
CA ALA A 323 10.30 15.57 -5.11
C ALA A 323 10.74 14.24 -4.46
N VAL A 324 10.15 13.11 -4.86
CA VAL A 324 10.48 11.79 -4.32
C VAL A 324 11.53 11.10 -5.18
N LYS A 325 12.76 10.97 -4.65
CA LYS A 325 13.95 10.56 -5.40
C LYS A 325 14.29 9.07 -5.29
N TYR A 326 13.50 8.30 -4.57
CA TYR A 326 13.64 6.86 -4.41
C TYR A 326 12.40 6.13 -4.88
N ASN A 327 12.52 4.82 -5.12
CA ASN A 327 11.34 4.00 -5.33
C ASN A 327 10.47 4.00 -4.06
N THR A 328 9.16 4.06 -4.25
CA THR A 328 8.17 4.06 -3.17
C THR A 328 7.08 3.03 -3.42
N VAL A 329 6.28 2.78 -2.41
CA VAL A 329 5.05 1.99 -2.54
C VAL A 329 3.90 2.88 -2.07
N THR A 330 2.98 3.20 -2.99
CA THR A 330 1.80 3.98 -2.66
C THR A 330 0.78 3.12 -1.89
N PRO A 331 -0.09 3.69 -1.06
CA PRO A 331 -1.11 2.91 -0.34
C PRO A 331 -2.06 2.14 -1.26
N SER A 332 -2.54 2.77 -2.34
CA SER A 332 -3.40 2.15 -3.35
C SER A 332 -3.27 2.86 -4.68
N VAL A 333 -2.82 2.15 -5.71
CA VAL A 333 -2.72 2.71 -7.07
C VAL A 333 -4.08 3.06 -7.68
N THR A 334 -5.15 2.46 -7.18
CA THR A 334 -6.53 2.71 -7.66
C THR A 334 -7.33 3.66 -6.77
N GLY A 335 -6.80 4.07 -5.63
CA GLY A 335 -7.39 5.07 -4.77
C GLY A 335 -7.14 6.49 -5.28
N ARG A 336 -8.18 7.32 -5.42
CA ARG A 336 -8.03 8.71 -5.89
C ARG A 336 -6.97 9.48 -5.09
N TRP A 337 -7.04 9.39 -3.75
CA TRP A 337 -6.18 10.13 -2.82
C TRP A 337 -4.86 9.42 -2.48
N PHE A 338 -4.64 8.20 -2.97
CA PHE A 338 -3.53 7.32 -2.61
C PHE A 338 -2.64 6.94 -3.79
N SER A 339 -3.04 7.29 -5.00
CA SER A 339 -2.33 6.95 -6.23
C SER A 339 -1.11 7.85 -6.48
N GLY A 340 -0.39 7.60 -7.53
CA GLY A 340 0.79 8.37 -7.88
C GLY A 340 1.97 8.11 -6.93
N ASN A 341 2.74 9.14 -6.64
CA ASN A 341 3.93 9.04 -5.80
C ASN A 341 3.70 9.63 -4.40
N GLN A 342 2.56 9.30 -3.82
CA GLN A 342 2.18 9.71 -2.47
C GLN A 342 2.61 8.64 -1.47
N THR A 343 3.38 9.03 -0.45
CA THR A 343 3.99 8.10 0.49
C THR A 343 3.83 8.57 1.92
N TRP A 344 3.18 7.73 2.74
CA TRP A 344 3.04 7.91 4.19
C TRP A 344 4.04 7.03 4.94
N PRO A 345 4.69 7.50 6.00
CA PRO A 345 5.63 6.71 6.78
C PRO A 345 4.99 5.46 7.40
N TRP A 346 3.78 5.59 7.94
CA TRP A 346 3.02 4.53 8.58
C TRP A 346 2.80 3.32 7.67
N ASP A 347 2.47 3.57 6.42
CA ASP A 347 2.35 2.58 5.35
C ASP A 347 3.70 2.00 4.98
N THR A 348 4.71 2.86 4.83
CA THR A 348 6.06 2.48 4.42
C THR A 348 6.69 1.46 5.34
N TRP A 349 6.56 1.63 6.67
CA TRP A 349 7.11 0.68 7.64
C TRP A 349 6.57 -0.74 7.43
N LYS A 350 5.28 -0.86 7.21
CA LYS A 350 4.56 -2.12 7.01
C LYS A 350 4.84 -2.74 5.65
N GLN A 351 4.82 -1.94 4.60
CA GLN A 351 5.12 -2.38 3.23
C GLN A 351 6.56 -2.92 3.12
N ALA A 352 7.54 -2.20 3.65
CA ALA A 352 8.95 -2.58 3.61
C ALA A 352 9.23 -3.88 4.38
N TRP A 353 8.64 -4.03 5.55
CA TRP A 353 8.73 -5.25 6.35
C TRP A 353 8.33 -6.51 5.54
N ALA A 354 7.20 -6.48 4.85
CA ALA A 354 6.75 -7.60 4.04
C ALA A 354 7.59 -7.77 2.76
N MET A 355 7.85 -6.67 2.04
CA MET A 355 8.57 -6.71 0.76
C MET A 355 10.02 -7.15 0.90
N ALA A 356 10.64 -7.01 2.06
CA ALA A 356 11.99 -7.50 2.32
C ALA A 356 12.15 -8.99 1.98
N HIS A 357 11.08 -9.79 2.10
CA HIS A 357 11.09 -11.22 1.83
C HIS A 357 11.14 -11.59 0.34
N PHE A 358 10.69 -10.72 -0.56
CA PHE A 358 10.66 -11.02 -2.00
C PHE A 358 11.23 -9.90 -2.89
N ASN A 359 11.21 -8.64 -2.44
CA ASN A 359 11.75 -7.49 -3.17
C ASN A 359 12.50 -6.54 -2.23
N PRO A 360 13.64 -6.97 -1.64
CA PRO A 360 14.33 -6.21 -0.59
C PRO A 360 14.90 -4.87 -1.07
N ALA A 361 15.23 -4.74 -2.35
CA ALA A 361 15.72 -3.47 -2.89
C ALA A 361 14.65 -2.37 -2.80
N ILE A 362 13.42 -2.69 -3.18
CA ILE A 362 12.30 -1.74 -3.09
C ILE A 362 11.90 -1.51 -1.63
N ALA A 363 11.96 -2.53 -0.77
CA ALA A 363 11.74 -2.36 0.67
C ALA A 363 12.66 -1.29 1.28
N LYS A 364 13.95 -1.35 0.99
CA LYS A 364 14.94 -0.36 1.46
C LYS A 364 14.71 1.02 0.85
N ASP A 365 14.47 1.10 -0.45
CA ASP A 365 14.23 2.37 -1.14
C ASP A 365 12.98 3.08 -0.61
N ASN A 366 11.91 2.35 -0.31
CA ASN A 366 10.68 2.90 0.25
C ASN A 366 10.94 3.61 1.60
N ILE A 367 11.73 2.99 2.46
CA ILE A 367 12.17 3.61 3.73
C ILE A 367 13.09 4.82 3.48
N ARG A 368 14.06 4.69 2.56
CA ARG A 368 14.95 5.80 2.17
C ARG A 368 14.18 7.01 1.65
N ALA A 369 13.13 6.79 0.87
CA ALA A 369 12.28 7.85 0.34
C ALA A 369 11.72 8.73 1.44
N VAL A 370 11.15 8.12 2.47
CA VAL A 370 10.58 8.82 3.63
C VAL A 370 11.67 9.60 4.39
N PHE A 371 12.79 8.94 4.72
CA PHE A 371 13.89 9.59 5.44
C PHE A 371 14.67 10.60 4.60
N SER A 372 14.53 10.62 3.27
CA SER A 372 15.14 11.66 2.44
C SER A 372 14.56 13.05 2.70
N TRP A 373 13.37 13.10 3.28
CA TRP A 373 12.69 14.33 3.71
C TRP A 373 12.65 14.52 5.24
N GLN A 374 13.44 13.72 5.97
CA GLN A 374 13.65 13.98 7.39
C GLN A 374 14.21 15.38 7.59
N VAL A 375 13.58 16.16 8.47
CA VAL A 375 13.97 17.53 8.77
C VAL A 375 15.34 17.56 9.43
N LYS A 376 16.22 18.40 8.92
CA LYS A 376 17.58 18.61 9.43
C LYS A 376 17.65 19.82 10.36
N PRO A 377 18.67 19.93 11.24
CA PRO A 377 18.82 21.07 12.14
C PRO A 377 18.92 22.43 11.44
N ASP A 378 19.38 22.45 10.19
CA ASP A 378 19.54 23.65 9.34
C ASP A 378 18.38 23.85 8.35
N ASP A 379 17.27 23.13 8.53
CA ASP A 379 16.08 23.31 7.67
C ASP A 379 15.57 24.76 7.79
N PRO A 380 15.43 25.48 6.66
CA PRO A 380 15.08 26.91 6.70
C PRO A 380 13.64 27.18 7.17
N LEU A 381 12.75 26.19 7.07
CA LEU A 381 11.34 26.31 7.42
C LEU A 381 11.03 25.78 8.84
N ARG A 382 11.71 24.71 9.25
CA ARG A 382 11.34 23.92 10.42
C ARG A 382 12.56 23.52 11.26
N PRO A 383 13.48 24.43 11.61
CA PRO A 383 14.68 24.08 12.38
C PRO A 383 14.33 23.51 13.78
N GLN A 384 13.15 23.88 14.34
CA GLN A 384 12.65 23.35 15.61
C GLN A 384 12.22 21.86 15.53
N ASP A 385 12.01 21.34 14.33
CA ASP A 385 11.57 19.96 14.08
C ASP A 385 12.71 19.06 13.61
N ALA A 386 13.96 19.34 13.95
CA ALA A 386 15.09 18.50 13.56
C ALA A 386 14.85 17.02 13.96
N GLY A 387 14.96 16.11 13.00
CA GLY A 387 14.65 14.68 13.15
C GLY A 387 13.24 14.27 12.77
N PHE A 388 12.33 15.22 12.60
CA PHE A 388 10.94 14.99 12.18
C PHE A 388 10.85 14.31 10.82
N VAL A 389 9.89 13.42 10.68
CA VAL A 389 9.52 12.78 9.41
C VAL A 389 8.12 13.25 9.02
N PRO A 390 7.93 13.84 7.81
CA PRO A 390 6.62 14.31 7.36
C PRO A 390 5.55 13.22 7.34
N ASP A 391 4.30 13.59 7.61
CA ASP A 391 3.15 12.71 7.49
C ASP A 391 2.97 12.18 6.07
N LEU A 392 3.17 13.03 5.07
CA LEU A 392 3.01 12.70 3.67
C LEU A 392 4.00 13.45 2.81
N ILE A 393 4.77 12.72 2.01
CA ILE A 393 5.55 13.25 0.91
C ILE A 393 4.92 12.83 -0.42
N ALA A 394 4.99 13.71 -1.42
CA ALA A 394 4.37 13.51 -2.72
C ALA A 394 5.27 14.01 -3.86
N TRP A 395 4.86 13.79 -5.10
CA TRP A 395 5.55 14.34 -6.28
C TRP A 395 5.78 15.85 -6.17
N ASN A 396 4.72 16.58 -5.79
CA ASN A 396 4.77 18.02 -5.63
C ASN A 396 4.92 18.37 -4.15
N PRO A 397 6.01 19.04 -3.74
CA PRO A 397 6.12 19.58 -2.38
C PRO A 397 5.13 20.73 -2.16
N SER A 398 4.94 21.08 -0.90
CA SER A 398 4.08 22.22 -0.53
C SER A 398 4.60 23.55 -1.11
N PRO A 399 3.74 24.60 -1.21
CA PRO A 399 4.16 25.91 -1.62
C PRO A 399 5.29 26.50 -0.77
N GLU A 400 5.33 26.22 0.52
CA GLU A 400 6.39 26.66 1.44
C GLU A 400 7.75 26.03 1.09
N ARG A 401 7.73 24.82 0.52
CA ARG A 401 8.93 24.11 0.02
C ARG A 401 9.23 24.40 -1.44
N GLY A 402 8.56 25.41 -2.02
CA GLY A 402 8.76 25.86 -3.41
C GLY A 402 8.03 25.05 -4.46
N GLY A 403 7.08 24.22 -4.07
CA GLY A 403 6.20 23.46 -4.96
C GLY A 403 4.81 24.08 -5.12
N ASP A 404 3.87 23.29 -5.62
CA ASP A 404 2.47 23.67 -5.79
C ASP A 404 1.48 22.54 -5.42
N GLY A 405 1.97 21.54 -4.68
CA GLY A 405 1.18 20.38 -4.27
C GLY A 405 0.24 20.67 -3.10
N GLY A 406 -0.98 20.11 -3.15
CA GLY A 406 -1.95 20.16 -2.07
C GLY A 406 -1.90 18.97 -1.11
N ASN A 407 -1.20 17.89 -1.49
CA ASN A 407 -1.14 16.65 -0.70
C ASN A 407 0.01 16.60 0.30
N TRP A 408 1.10 17.31 0.05
CA TRP A 408 2.25 17.36 0.96
C TRP A 408 1.84 17.80 2.37
N ASN A 409 2.15 16.99 3.39
CA ASN A 409 1.71 17.25 4.75
C ASN A 409 2.85 17.16 5.77
N GLU A 410 3.11 18.28 6.46
CA GLU A 410 4.05 18.40 7.58
C GLU A 410 3.35 18.86 8.87
N ARG A 411 2.03 18.79 8.94
CA ARG A 411 1.24 19.17 10.13
C ARG A 411 1.43 18.20 11.30
N ASN A 412 1.83 16.98 11.01
CA ASN A 412 2.03 15.86 11.94
C ASN A 412 3.00 14.85 11.34
N THR A 413 3.42 13.88 12.12
CA THR A 413 4.14 12.68 11.67
C THR A 413 3.24 11.44 11.77
N LYS A 414 3.82 10.26 11.90
CA LYS A 414 3.15 8.97 12.13
C LYS A 414 3.81 8.20 13.27
N PRO A 415 3.17 7.15 13.82
CA PRO A 415 3.73 6.39 14.93
C PRO A 415 5.15 5.85 14.70
N SER A 416 5.92 5.75 15.78
CA SER A 416 7.34 5.36 15.74
C SER A 416 7.56 3.86 15.57
N LEU A 417 7.27 3.34 14.38
CA LEU A 417 7.58 1.96 13.97
C LEU A 417 8.76 1.86 12.99
N ALA A 418 9.48 2.95 12.77
CA ALA A 418 10.59 2.98 11.83
C ALA A 418 11.73 2.03 12.23
N ALA A 419 12.13 2.02 13.49
CA ALA A 419 13.19 1.13 13.98
C ALA A 419 12.81 -0.35 13.85
N TRP A 420 11.56 -0.71 14.14
CA TRP A 420 11.02 -2.04 13.89
C TRP A 420 11.18 -2.43 12.42
N SER A 421 10.70 -1.60 11.50
CA SER A 421 10.75 -1.91 10.07
C SER A 421 12.19 -2.05 9.55
N VAL A 422 13.09 -1.15 9.94
CA VAL A 422 14.50 -1.21 9.56
C VAL A 422 15.16 -2.50 10.06
N MET A 423 14.86 -2.89 11.31
CA MET A 423 15.41 -4.13 11.89
C MET A 423 14.85 -5.38 11.21
N GLU A 424 13.56 -5.39 10.89
CA GLU A 424 12.93 -6.49 10.16
C GLU A 424 13.51 -6.67 8.75
N VAL A 425 13.79 -5.57 8.04
CA VAL A 425 14.51 -5.63 6.75
C VAL A 425 15.92 -6.20 6.93
N TYR A 426 16.62 -5.80 8.00
CA TYR A 426 17.93 -6.36 8.33
C TYR A 426 17.86 -7.85 8.64
N ASN A 427 16.88 -8.30 9.42
CA ASN A 427 16.71 -9.70 9.79
C ASN A 427 16.58 -10.62 8.56
N VAL A 428 15.97 -10.13 7.49
CA VAL A 428 15.85 -10.86 6.21
C VAL A 428 17.10 -10.75 5.36
N THR A 429 17.71 -9.57 5.27
CA THR A 429 18.80 -9.29 4.31
C THR A 429 20.19 -9.50 4.87
N GLN A 430 20.35 -9.45 6.20
CA GLN A 430 21.63 -9.48 6.91
C GLN A 430 22.64 -8.42 6.44
N ASP A 431 22.12 -7.31 5.89
CA ASP A 431 22.92 -6.21 5.37
C ASP A 431 23.29 -5.23 6.49
N LYS A 432 24.51 -5.33 6.99
CA LYS A 432 25.00 -4.45 8.05
C LYS A 432 25.15 -2.99 7.60
N ALA A 433 25.48 -2.75 6.33
CA ALA A 433 25.56 -1.39 5.77
C ALA A 433 24.21 -0.67 5.82
N TRP A 434 23.11 -1.42 5.69
CA TRP A 434 21.76 -0.91 5.88
C TRP A 434 21.54 -0.35 7.30
N LEU A 435 21.98 -1.06 8.33
CA LEU A 435 21.91 -0.57 9.72
C LEU A 435 22.80 0.67 9.94
N GLU A 436 24.00 0.68 9.37
CA GLU A 436 24.91 1.83 9.45
C GLU A 436 24.33 3.08 8.80
N GLU A 437 23.62 2.92 7.68
CA GLU A 437 22.93 4.00 6.97
C GLU A 437 21.75 4.54 7.78
N MET A 438 20.93 3.66 8.36
CA MET A 438 19.63 4.04 8.93
C MET A 438 19.72 4.45 10.41
N TYR A 439 20.65 3.90 11.19
CA TYR A 439 20.73 4.13 12.63
C TYR A 439 20.76 5.60 13.03
N PRO A 440 21.61 6.47 12.46
CA PRO A 440 21.63 7.89 12.85
C PRO A 440 20.32 8.62 12.53
N LYS A 441 19.61 8.22 11.48
CA LYS A 441 18.31 8.79 11.10
C LYS A 441 17.22 8.38 12.08
N LEU A 442 17.24 7.13 12.53
CA LEU A 442 16.32 6.60 13.54
C LEU A 442 16.54 7.25 14.89
N VAL A 443 17.79 7.45 15.30
CA VAL A 443 18.14 8.18 16.55
C VAL A 443 17.60 9.62 16.49
N ALA A 444 17.79 10.33 15.38
CA ALA A 444 17.27 11.67 15.21
C ALA A 444 15.73 11.73 15.29
N TYR A 445 15.04 10.75 14.73
CA TYR A 445 13.58 10.66 14.80
C TYR A 445 13.08 10.33 16.21
N HIS A 446 13.74 9.40 16.90
CA HIS A 446 13.48 9.08 18.31
C HIS A 446 13.64 10.32 19.21
N ASP A 447 14.74 11.07 19.04
CA ASP A 447 15.01 12.29 19.82
C ASP A 447 13.98 13.38 19.57
N TRP A 448 13.45 13.49 18.32
CA TRP A 448 12.38 14.43 18.01
C TRP A 448 11.12 14.13 18.83
N TRP A 449 10.70 12.86 18.95
CA TRP A 449 9.54 12.48 19.76
C TRP A 449 9.68 12.95 21.20
N LEU A 450 10.80 12.68 21.84
CA LEU A 450 11.05 13.08 23.23
C LEU A 450 11.17 14.60 23.39
N ARG A 451 11.73 15.31 22.44
CA ARG A 451 11.89 16.77 22.50
C ARG A 451 10.60 17.52 22.16
N ASN A 452 9.86 17.08 21.15
CA ASN A 452 8.76 17.85 20.58
C ASN A 452 7.37 17.34 20.97
N ARG A 453 7.27 16.17 21.60
CA ARG A 453 6.01 15.51 21.94
C ARG A 453 5.86 15.07 23.40
N ASP A 454 6.91 15.09 24.18
CA ASP A 454 6.85 14.77 25.62
C ASP A 454 6.60 16.06 26.41
N HIS A 455 5.32 16.41 26.57
CA HIS A 455 4.90 17.69 27.16
C HIS A 455 5.30 17.82 28.65
N ASN A 456 5.15 16.75 29.41
CA ASN A 456 5.42 16.76 30.86
C ASN A 456 6.83 16.26 31.22
N GLY A 457 7.64 15.86 30.25
CA GLY A 457 9.03 15.44 30.44
C GLY A 457 9.20 14.11 31.17
N ASN A 458 8.21 13.23 31.09
CA ASN A 458 8.24 11.93 31.78
C ASN A 458 8.76 10.76 30.94
N GLY A 459 9.18 11.01 29.70
CA GLY A 459 9.67 10.00 28.76
C GLY A 459 8.58 9.27 27.99
N VAL A 460 7.34 9.72 28.05
CA VAL A 460 6.16 9.14 27.37
C VAL A 460 5.59 10.20 26.42
N PRO A 461 6.07 10.27 25.16
CA PRO A 461 5.60 11.27 24.23
C PRO A 461 4.15 11.05 23.82
N GLU A 462 3.41 12.14 23.72
CA GLU A 462 2.02 12.18 23.29
C GLU A 462 1.91 12.36 21.78
N TYR A 463 0.75 12.04 21.19
CA TYR A 463 0.40 12.51 19.86
C TYR A 463 0.08 14.00 19.87
N GLY A 464 0.33 14.67 18.76
CA GLY A 464 0.13 16.10 18.69
C GLY A 464 0.18 16.67 17.28
N ALA A 465 0.55 17.93 17.18
CA ALA A 465 0.64 18.69 15.95
C ALA A 465 1.91 19.53 15.92
N THR A 466 2.47 19.74 14.74
CA THR A 466 3.62 20.63 14.56
C THR A 466 3.20 22.11 14.63
N ARG A 467 4.19 23.00 14.77
CA ARG A 467 4.00 24.42 14.48
C ARG A 467 3.83 24.59 12.97
N ASP A 468 2.59 24.62 12.52
CA ASP A 468 2.21 24.70 11.11
C ASP A 468 1.04 25.66 10.91
N LYS A 469 0.98 26.31 9.73
CA LYS A 469 -0.11 27.22 9.38
C LYS A 469 -1.49 26.54 9.31
N GLY A 470 -1.52 25.24 9.08
CA GLY A 470 -2.74 24.43 9.08
C GLY A 470 -3.22 24.02 10.47
N ASN A 471 -2.43 24.26 11.53
CA ASN A 471 -2.74 23.90 12.92
C ASN A 471 -3.12 25.17 13.72
N LYS A 472 -4.24 25.81 13.38
CA LYS A 472 -4.67 27.11 13.93
C LYS A 472 -5.71 27.02 15.04
N THR A 473 -6.58 26.03 14.98
CA THR A 473 -7.70 25.83 15.92
C THR A 473 -7.53 24.55 16.71
N ASP A 474 -8.25 24.40 17.82
CA ASP A 474 -8.29 23.16 18.59
C ASP A 474 -8.74 21.97 17.72
N SER A 475 -9.68 22.19 16.81
CA SER A 475 -10.13 21.17 15.85
C SER A 475 -9.03 20.78 14.87
N ASP A 476 -8.23 21.71 14.37
CA ASP A 476 -7.09 21.43 13.49
C ASP A 476 -6.04 20.60 14.21
N ILE A 477 -5.74 20.94 15.48
CA ILE A 477 -4.75 20.24 16.30
C ILE A 477 -5.26 18.84 16.65
N GLN A 478 -6.56 18.67 17.00
CA GLN A 478 -7.16 17.36 17.21
C GLN A 478 -7.06 16.49 15.96
N THR A 479 -7.38 17.04 14.82
CA THR A 479 -7.27 16.35 13.52
C THR A 479 -5.83 15.92 13.25
N ALA A 480 -4.86 16.83 13.37
CA ALA A 480 -3.46 16.52 13.14
C ALA A 480 -2.93 15.46 14.13
N ALA A 481 -3.31 15.52 15.40
CA ALA A 481 -2.92 14.53 16.40
C ALA A 481 -3.52 13.14 16.13
N SER A 482 -4.77 13.08 15.69
CA SER A 482 -5.40 11.82 15.28
C SER A 482 -4.75 11.22 14.03
N TRP A 483 -4.38 12.05 13.04
CA TRP A 483 -3.61 11.63 11.88
C TRP A 483 -2.21 11.14 12.28
N GLU A 484 -1.57 11.80 13.26
CA GLU A 484 -0.27 11.36 13.79
C GLU A 484 -0.34 9.96 14.42
N SER A 485 -1.46 9.60 15.01
CA SER A 485 -1.72 8.24 15.52
C SER A 485 -1.93 7.19 14.43
N GLY A 486 -2.19 7.61 13.18
CA GLY A 486 -2.60 6.73 12.08
C GLY A 486 -4.05 6.22 12.19
N ARG A 487 -4.82 6.66 13.19
CA ARG A 487 -6.20 6.23 13.45
C ARG A 487 -7.14 7.44 13.44
N ASP A 488 -7.38 7.96 12.24
CA ASP A 488 -7.83 9.32 11.90
C ASP A 488 -9.09 9.82 12.62
N ASN A 489 -10.02 8.94 12.98
CA ASN A 489 -11.24 9.30 13.70
C ASN A 489 -11.56 8.35 14.85
N ALA A 490 -10.53 7.78 15.48
CA ALA A 490 -10.69 6.85 16.58
C ALA A 490 -11.38 7.50 17.80
N ALA A 491 -12.21 6.72 18.48
CA ALA A 491 -12.98 7.15 19.66
C ALA A 491 -12.09 7.71 20.77
N VAL A 492 -10.91 7.14 20.96
CA VAL A 492 -9.96 7.53 22.01
C VAL A 492 -9.49 8.98 21.88
N PHE A 493 -9.55 9.58 20.68
CA PHE A 493 -9.23 10.98 20.41
C PHE A 493 -10.46 11.91 20.46
N GLY A 494 -11.56 11.45 21.07
CA GLY A 494 -12.76 12.24 21.27
C GLY A 494 -13.73 12.26 20.09
N PHE A 495 -13.51 11.46 19.06
CA PHE A 495 -14.43 11.37 17.92
C PHE A 495 -15.61 10.47 18.24
N ILE A 496 -16.80 11.03 18.10
CA ILE A 496 -18.10 10.37 18.33
C ILE A 496 -19.14 11.11 17.50
N ASP A 497 -20.09 10.39 16.90
CA ASP A 497 -21.17 11.01 16.16
C ASP A 497 -22.18 11.66 17.12
N LYS A 498 -22.88 12.71 16.64
CA LYS A 498 -23.82 13.46 17.47
C LYS A 498 -24.85 12.57 18.18
N ASP A 499 -25.50 11.69 17.43
CA ASP A 499 -26.55 10.79 17.95
C ASP A 499 -25.99 9.79 18.95
N GLN A 500 -24.76 9.30 18.73
CA GLN A 500 -24.04 8.42 19.67
C GLN A 500 -23.74 9.17 20.98
N LEU A 501 -23.27 10.42 20.89
CA LEU A 501 -22.98 11.27 22.05
C LEU A 501 -24.24 11.59 22.84
N ASP A 502 -25.35 11.93 22.16
CA ASP A 502 -26.63 12.18 22.81
C ASP A 502 -27.14 10.91 23.55
N SER A 503 -26.99 9.72 22.93
CA SER A 503 -27.30 8.43 23.57
C SER A 503 -26.38 8.17 24.77
N TYR A 504 -25.10 8.43 24.66
CA TYR A 504 -24.13 8.26 25.75
C TYR A 504 -24.52 9.13 26.97
N VAL A 505 -24.87 10.40 26.75
CA VAL A 505 -25.29 11.32 27.80
C VAL A 505 -26.63 10.89 28.40
N ALA A 506 -27.59 10.43 27.61
CA ALA A 506 -28.86 9.90 28.09
C ALA A 506 -28.71 8.67 29.00
N ASN A 507 -27.64 7.89 28.83
CA ASN A 507 -27.29 6.74 29.63
C ASN A 507 -26.37 7.08 30.84
N GLY A 508 -26.23 8.36 31.17
CA GLY A 508 -25.54 8.81 32.41
C GLY A 508 -24.08 9.27 32.17
N GLY A 509 -23.57 9.22 30.95
CA GLY A 509 -22.26 9.76 30.63
C GLY A 509 -22.25 11.28 30.57
N LYS A 510 -21.07 11.88 30.56
CA LYS A 510 -20.90 13.32 30.48
C LYS A 510 -20.35 13.72 29.08
N ARG A 511 -20.88 14.78 28.51
CA ARG A 511 -20.37 15.33 27.26
C ARG A 511 -18.89 15.71 27.33
N SER A 512 -18.42 16.15 28.50
CA SER A 512 -17.02 16.47 28.77
C SER A 512 -16.07 15.26 28.70
N ASP A 513 -16.56 14.03 28.81
CA ASP A 513 -15.74 12.82 28.70
C ASP A 513 -15.10 12.70 27.31
N TRP A 514 -15.72 13.31 26.29
CA TRP A 514 -15.30 13.31 24.90
C TRP A 514 -14.52 14.58 24.49
N THR A 515 -14.27 15.48 25.43
CA THR A 515 -13.48 16.71 25.19
C THR A 515 -12.00 16.36 25.24
N VAL A 516 -11.26 16.79 24.21
CA VAL A 516 -9.81 16.66 24.13
C VAL A 516 -9.16 18.01 24.45
N LYS A 517 -8.09 18.00 25.25
CA LYS A 517 -7.31 19.18 25.62
C LYS A 517 -5.89 19.09 25.06
N PHE A 518 -5.25 20.24 24.87
CA PHE A 518 -3.93 20.38 24.29
C PHE A 518 -3.05 21.24 25.18
N ALA A 519 -1.73 21.05 25.01
CA ALA A 519 -0.72 21.91 25.57
C ALA A 519 0.28 22.31 24.48
N GLU A 520 0.89 23.48 24.64
CA GLU A 520 2.00 23.94 23.83
C GLU A 520 3.30 23.31 24.34
N ASN A 521 4.10 22.75 23.42
CA ASN A 521 5.47 22.34 23.71
C ASN A 521 6.41 23.48 23.38
N ARG A 522 7.26 23.85 24.32
CA ARG A 522 8.21 24.97 24.19
C ARG A 522 9.62 24.51 24.49
N SER A 523 10.58 25.08 23.76
CA SER A 523 12.00 24.90 24.04
C SER A 523 12.41 25.62 25.32
N GLN A 524 13.62 25.35 25.80
CA GLN A 524 14.17 25.99 27.00
C GLN A 524 14.19 27.52 26.91
N ASN A 525 14.31 28.10 25.71
CA ASN A 525 14.27 29.56 25.49
C ASN A 525 12.84 30.09 25.21
N GLY A 526 11.80 29.25 25.40
CA GLY A 526 10.40 29.61 25.26
C GLY A 526 9.83 29.58 23.85
N ALA A 527 10.59 29.19 22.85
CA ALA A 527 10.09 29.07 21.46
C ALA A 527 9.10 27.93 21.34
N LEU A 528 8.01 28.15 20.60
CA LEU A 528 7.00 27.11 20.31
C LEU A 528 7.59 26.01 19.43
N LEU A 529 7.54 24.78 19.90
CA LEU A 529 7.93 23.57 19.16
C LEU A 529 6.75 22.92 18.44
N GLY A 530 5.56 23.00 19.02
CA GLY A 530 4.34 22.37 18.52
C GLY A 530 3.37 22.15 19.68
N TYR A 531 2.47 21.18 19.50
CA TYR A 531 1.38 20.88 20.43
C TYR A 531 1.36 19.39 20.76
N SER A 532 1.02 19.05 22.01
CA SER A 532 0.68 17.68 22.42
C SER A 532 -0.75 17.63 22.93
N LEU A 533 -1.41 16.48 22.71
CA LEU A 533 -2.62 16.15 23.47
C LEU A 533 -2.25 16.09 24.97
N LEU A 534 -3.14 16.52 25.85
CA LEU A 534 -3.05 16.23 27.29
C LEU A 534 -3.55 14.80 27.54
N GLN A 535 -2.95 13.86 26.80
CA GLN A 535 -3.31 12.45 26.76
C GLN A 535 -2.09 11.64 26.33
N GLU A 536 -1.64 10.73 27.18
CA GLU A 536 -0.62 9.74 26.82
C GLU A 536 -1.30 8.53 26.19
N SER A 537 -0.96 8.26 24.93
CA SER A 537 -1.55 7.14 24.18
C SER A 537 -0.78 5.85 24.41
N VAL A 538 -1.50 4.78 24.79
CA VAL A 538 -0.89 3.49 25.12
C VAL A 538 -0.25 2.80 23.94
N ASP A 539 -0.77 3.02 22.74
CA ASP A 539 -0.14 2.51 21.51
C ASP A 539 1.16 3.27 21.21
N GLN A 540 1.19 4.62 21.32
CA GLN A 540 2.43 5.37 21.12
C GLN A 540 3.49 5.02 22.18
N ALA A 541 3.10 4.87 23.44
CA ALA A 541 3.99 4.40 24.49
C ALA A 541 4.57 3.00 24.15
N SER A 542 3.75 2.11 23.65
CA SER A 542 4.17 0.77 23.22
C SER A 542 5.08 0.79 22.00
N TYR A 543 4.83 1.68 21.02
CA TYR A 543 5.71 1.87 19.87
C TYR A 543 7.05 2.48 20.28
N MET A 544 7.07 3.41 21.23
CA MET A 544 8.32 3.94 21.80
C MET A 544 9.11 2.88 22.58
N TYR A 545 8.41 2.00 23.27
CA TYR A 545 9.06 0.80 23.87
C TYR A 545 9.75 -0.05 22.80
N SER A 546 9.07 -0.37 21.71
CA SER A 546 9.64 -1.08 20.56
C SER A 546 10.81 -0.32 19.94
N ASP A 547 10.66 0.98 19.74
CA ASP A 547 11.70 1.84 19.17
C ASP A 547 12.99 1.76 19.99
N ASN A 548 12.89 1.93 21.32
CA ASN A 548 13.99 1.75 22.25
C ASN A 548 14.60 0.33 22.16
N HIS A 549 13.76 -0.70 22.12
CA HIS A 549 14.21 -2.10 22.05
C HIS A 549 15.01 -2.37 20.76
N TYR A 550 14.53 -1.92 19.61
CA TYR A 550 15.21 -2.12 18.33
C TYR A 550 16.43 -1.22 18.16
N LEU A 551 16.42 0.01 18.66
CA LEU A 551 17.62 0.87 18.72
C LEU A 551 18.71 0.23 19.58
N ALA A 552 18.37 -0.37 20.72
CA ALA A 552 19.31 -1.11 21.56
C ALA A 552 19.95 -2.28 20.80
N GLN A 553 19.15 -3.07 20.05
CA GLN A 553 19.67 -4.17 19.22
C GLN A 553 20.59 -3.67 18.11
N MET A 554 20.19 -2.62 17.39
CA MET A 554 21.03 -2.03 16.32
C MET A 554 22.33 -1.47 16.88
N ALA A 555 22.28 -0.74 17.99
CA ALA A 555 23.47 -0.21 18.65
C ALA A 555 24.46 -1.33 19.04
N ALA A 556 23.95 -2.43 19.59
CA ALA A 556 24.78 -3.60 19.93
C ALA A 556 25.43 -4.21 18.67
N LEU A 557 24.67 -4.40 17.59
CA LEU A 557 25.17 -4.91 16.31
C LEU A 557 26.24 -3.99 15.67
N LEU A 558 26.13 -2.69 15.91
CA LEU A 558 27.07 -1.66 15.44
C LEU A 558 28.26 -1.43 16.40
N GLY A 559 28.34 -2.19 17.49
CA GLY A 559 29.41 -2.07 18.48
C GLY A 559 29.28 -0.87 19.45
N LYS A 560 28.11 -0.23 19.53
CA LYS A 560 27.82 0.94 20.36
C LYS A 560 27.20 0.52 21.70
N GLN A 561 28.01 -0.07 22.58
CA GLN A 561 27.51 -0.73 23.79
C GLN A 561 26.84 0.22 24.79
N GLU A 562 27.35 1.45 24.96
CA GLU A 562 26.75 2.44 25.87
C GLU A 562 25.37 2.89 25.37
N GLU A 563 25.23 3.14 24.06
CA GLU A 563 23.94 3.46 23.45
C GLU A 563 22.95 2.30 23.57
N ALA A 564 23.42 1.06 23.37
CA ALA A 564 22.59 -0.14 23.53
C ALA A 564 22.03 -0.24 24.97
N LYS A 565 22.87 -0.02 25.97
CA LYS A 565 22.48 -0.02 27.39
C LYS A 565 21.49 1.11 27.71
N HIS A 566 21.74 2.31 27.15
CA HIS A 566 20.84 3.46 27.33
C HIS A 566 19.43 3.16 26.82
N TYR A 567 19.29 2.70 25.58
CA TYR A 567 17.98 2.37 24.99
C TYR A 567 17.32 1.19 25.72
N GLN A 568 18.08 0.19 26.16
CA GLN A 568 17.53 -0.91 26.96
C GLN A 568 16.93 -0.41 28.29
N THR A 569 17.57 0.54 28.94
CA THR A 569 17.07 1.17 30.18
C THR A 569 15.77 1.94 29.91
N LEU A 570 15.74 2.73 28.83
CA LEU A 570 14.51 3.45 28.43
C LEU A 570 13.36 2.50 28.15
N ALA A 571 13.61 1.39 27.44
CA ALA A 571 12.61 0.37 27.17
C ALA A 571 12.03 -0.24 28.46
N THR A 572 12.87 -0.63 29.39
CA THR A 572 12.44 -1.21 30.69
C THR A 572 11.58 -0.23 31.48
N THR A 573 12.04 1.02 31.61
CA THR A 573 11.30 2.07 32.33
C THR A 573 9.93 2.31 31.71
N LEU A 574 9.86 2.33 30.39
CA LEU A 574 8.59 2.56 29.69
C LEU A 574 7.62 1.38 29.81
N ALA A 575 8.12 0.15 29.77
CA ALA A 575 7.30 -1.04 30.02
C ALA A 575 6.69 -1.05 31.42
N ASP A 576 7.48 -0.67 32.43
CA ASP A 576 7.00 -0.54 33.82
C ASP A 576 5.90 0.52 33.92
N TYR A 577 6.07 1.67 33.25
CA TYR A 577 5.06 2.73 33.20
C TYR A 577 3.75 2.27 32.54
N ILE A 578 3.83 1.63 31.38
CA ILE A 578 2.67 1.09 30.64
C ILE A 578 1.86 0.13 31.54
N ASN A 579 2.53 -0.81 32.22
CA ASN A 579 1.87 -1.80 33.03
C ASN A 579 1.31 -1.24 34.34
N THR A 580 1.95 -0.23 34.90
CA THR A 580 1.52 0.41 36.16
C THR A 580 0.39 1.42 35.95
N CYS A 581 0.45 2.20 34.88
CA CYS A 581 -0.39 3.38 34.69
C CYS A 581 -1.51 3.20 33.67
N MET A 582 -1.30 2.39 32.61
CA MET A 582 -2.21 2.34 31.47
C MET A 582 -3.15 1.12 31.47
N PHE A 583 -2.99 0.21 32.41
CA PHE A 583 -3.85 -0.95 32.53
C PHE A 583 -4.97 -0.68 33.55
N ASP A 584 -6.23 -0.92 33.16
CA ASP A 584 -7.36 -0.88 34.05
C ASP A 584 -7.74 -2.31 34.52
N PRO A 585 -7.54 -2.65 35.81
CA PRO A 585 -7.80 -4.01 36.28
C PRO A 585 -9.28 -4.36 36.31
N GLN A 586 -10.18 -3.37 36.35
CA GLN A 586 -11.62 -3.61 36.39
C GLN A 586 -12.14 -4.14 35.05
N SER A 587 -11.72 -3.54 33.94
CA SER A 587 -12.11 -3.97 32.59
C SER A 587 -11.14 -4.99 31.99
N GLY A 588 -9.95 -5.18 32.57
CA GLY A 588 -8.93 -6.10 32.10
C GLY A 588 -8.29 -5.65 30.75
N PHE A 589 -8.15 -4.35 30.54
CA PHE A 589 -7.73 -3.82 29.25
C PHE A 589 -6.80 -2.61 29.43
N TYR A 590 -5.98 -2.29 28.41
CA TYR A 590 -5.14 -1.08 28.39
C TYR A 590 -5.88 0.06 27.73
N TYR A 591 -5.62 1.28 28.24
CA TYR A 591 -6.20 2.54 27.77
C TYR A 591 -5.17 3.64 27.73
N ASP A 592 -5.46 4.68 26.94
CA ASP A 592 -4.79 5.96 27.04
C ASP A 592 -5.03 6.60 28.40
N ILE A 593 -4.13 7.47 28.84
CA ILE A 593 -4.23 8.21 30.10
C ILE A 593 -4.62 9.65 29.80
N ARG A 594 -5.59 10.19 30.56
CA ARG A 594 -5.82 11.65 30.63
C ARG A 594 -4.81 12.27 31.59
N ILE A 595 -3.98 13.17 31.07
CA ILE A 595 -2.95 13.87 31.87
C ILE A 595 -3.66 14.82 32.85
N GLU A 596 -3.32 14.71 34.13
CA GLU A 596 -3.81 15.58 35.22
C GLU A 596 -2.82 16.74 35.45
N ASP A 597 -3.26 17.81 36.12
CA ASP A 597 -2.43 18.98 36.44
C ASP A 597 -1.20 18.62 37.30
N LYS A 598 -1.29 17.54 38.05
CA LYS A 598 -0.21 16.97 38.86
C LYS A 598 -0.20 15.46 38.73
N PRO A 599 0.97 14.80 38.68
CA PRO A 599 1.08 13.38 38.72
C PRO A 599 0.36 12.77 39.93
N LEU A 600 -0.19 11.57 39.76
CA LEU A 600 -0.78 10.81 40.83
C LEU A 600 0.30 10.33 41.82
N ALA A 601 -0.13 9.90 43.04
CA ALA A 601 0.78 9.44 44.08
C ALA A 601 1.69 8.25 43.66
N ASN A 602 1.24 7.45 42.69
CA ASN A 602 1.99 6.33 42.15
C ASN A 602 2.96 6.75 41.00
N GLY A 603 3.06 8.03 40.68
CA GLY A 603 3.91 8.57 39.61
C GLY A 603 3.27 8.56 38.22
N CYS A 604 2.04 8.08 38.07
CA CYS A 604 1.32 8.12 36.79
C CYS A 604 0.87 9.56 36.46
N ALA A 605 0.94 9.95 35.18
CA ALA A 605 0.51 11.28 34.74
C ALA A 605 -0.99 11.53 34.93
N GLY A 606 -1.79 10.49 35.02
CA GLY A 606 -3.23 10.57 35.22
C GLY A 606 -3.89 9.18 35.23
N LYS A 607 -5.18 9.14 34.91
CA LYS A 607 -6.01 7.94 34.96
C LYS A 607 -6.36 7.43 33.56
N PRO A 608 -6.56 6.10 33.38
CA PRO A 608 -7.06 5.51 32.14
C PRO A 608 -8.40 6.13 31.70
N ILE A 609 -8.51 6.39 30.40
CA ILE A 609 -9.72 6.95 29.76
C ILE A 609 -10.66 5.79 29.37
N VAL A 610 -11.31 5.18 30.35
CA VAL A 610 -12.19 4.02 30.11
C VAL A 610 -13.52 4.40 29.46
N GLU A 611 -13.98 5.62 29.67
CA GLU A 611 -15.28 6.12 29.19
C GLU A 611 -15.39 6.25 27.68
N ARG A 612 -14.27 6.36 26.95
CA ARG A 612 -14.25 6.36 25.48
C ARG A 612 -14.23 4.96 24.86
N GLY A 613 -14.35 3.93 25.68
CA GLY A 613 -14.45 2.54 25.26
C GLY A 613 -13.11 1.93 24.82
N LYS A 614 -13.18 0.69 24.35
CA LYS A 614 -12.03 -0.12 23.96
C LYS A 614 -11.77 -0.02 22.47
N GLY A 615 -10.51 0.07 22.08
CA GLY A 615 -10.03 0.08 20.71
C GLY A 615 -8.72 -0.73 20.56
N PRO A 616 -8.13 -0.78 19.36
CA PRO A 616 -6.94 -1.59 19.07
C PRO A 616 -5.69 -1.13 19.84
N GLU A 617 -5.66 0.10 20.34
CA GLU A 617 -4.60 0.59 21.22
C GLU A 617 -4.39 -0.33 22.44
N GLY A 618 -5.44 -0.99 22.91
CA GLY A 618 -5.39 -1.85 24.08
C GLY A 618 -4.61 -3.15 23.90
N TRP A 619 -4.36 -3.62 22.68
CA TRP A 619 -3.46 -4.75 22.45
C TRP A 619 -2.07 -4.35 21.91
N SER A 620 -1.80 -3.06 21.76
CA SER A 620 -0.46 -2.58 21.39
C SER A 620 0.64 -3.02 22.36
N PRO A 621 0.44 -3.02 23.70
CA PRO A 621 1.44 -3.56 24.62
C PRO A 621 1.77 -5.05 24.37
N LEU A 622 0.78 -5.83 23.93
CA LEU A 622 0.98 -7.24 23.58
C LEU A 622 1.81 -7.37 22.28
N PHE A 623 1.43 -6.65 21.24
CA PHE A 623 2.14 -6.66 19.96
C PHE A 623 3.62 -6.28 20.14
N ASN A 624 3.88 -5.23 20.88
CA ASN A 624 5.23 -4.71 21.10
C ASN A 624 6.03 -5.49 22.17
N GLY A 625 5.38 -6.34 22.97
CA GLY A 625 6.03 -7.14 23.99
C GLY A 625 6.28 -6.41 25.31
N ALA A 626 5.59 -5.29 25.55
CA ALA A 626 5.69 -4.51 26.77
C ALA A 626 4.78 -5.00 27.91
N ALA A 627 3.72 -5.76 27.59
CA ALA A 627 2.75 -6.25 28.59
C ALA A 627 3.36 -7.30 29.53
N THR A 628 2.87 -7.34 30.77
CA THR A 628 3.07 -8.52 31.63
C THR A 628 2.19 -9.68 31.15
N GLN A 629 2.56 -10.92 31.46
CA GLN A 629 1.75 -12.09 31.13
C GLN A 629 0.33 -11.98 31.70
N GLN A 630 0.22 -11.58 32.97
CA GLN A 630 -1.07 -11.42 33.64
C GLN A 630 -2.00 -10.41 32.94
N HIS A 631 -1.45 -9.26 32.52
CA HIS A 631 -2.24 -8.26 31.79
C HIS A 631 -2.59 -8.75 30.38
N ALA A 632 -1.65 -9.41 29.70
CA ALA A 632 -1.90 -10.00 28.39
C ALA A 632 -3.03 -11.05 28.44
N ASP A 633 -3.05 -11.91 29.44
CA ASP A 633 -4.13 -12.90 29.64
C ASP A 633 -5.51 -12.23 29.76
N ALA A 634 -5.58 -11.12 30.50
CA ALA A 634 -6.81 -10.35 30.65
C ALA A 634 -7.24 -9.70 29.32
N VAL A 635 -6.30 -9.08 28.59
CA VAL A 635 -6.55 -8.44 27.27
C VAL A 635 -7.03 -9.47 26.26
N VAL A 636 -6.37 -10.62 26.16
CA VAL A 636 -6.76 -11.70 25.23
C VAL A 636 -8.18 -12.20 25.53
N LYS A 637 -8.57 -12.29 26.78
CA LYS A 637 -9.95 -12.64 27.15
C LYS A 637 -10.96 -11.66 26.58
N VAL A 638 -10.67 -10.35 26.59
CA VAL A 638 -11.49 -9.30 25.97
C VAL A 638 -11.49 -9.43 24.44
N MET A 639 -10.33 -9.68 23.83
CA MET A 639 -10.20 -9.84 22.37
C MET A 639 -11.02 -11.04 21.85
N LEU A 640 -11.14 -12.10 22.64
CA LEU A 640 -11.88 -13.32 22.29
C LEU A 640 -13.37 -13.25 22.64
N ASP A 641 -13.84 -12.22 23.35
CA ASP A 641 -15.23 -12.07 23.71
C ASP A 641 -16.08 -11.65 22.49
N PRO A 642 -17.11 -12.44 22.10
CA PRO A 642 -18.00 -12.09 21.00
C PRO A 642 -18.87 -10.85 21.27
N LYS A 643 -18.97 -10.37 22.50
CA LYS A 643 -19.62 -9.11 22.87
C LYS A 643 -18.69 -7.90 22.75
N GLU A 644 -17.41 -8.13 22.45
CA GLU A 644 -16.39 -7.08 22.34
C GLU A 644 -15.75 -7.09 20.95
N PHE A 645 -14.76 -7.96 20.68
CA PHE A 645 -13.96 -7.93 19.45
C PHE A 645 -14.04 -9.20 18.60
N ASN A 646 -14.54 -10.32 19.12
CA ASN A 646 -14.63 -11.56 18.36
C ASN A 646 -15.91 -11.61 17.53
N THR A 647 -15.98 -10.69 16.57
CA THR A 647 -17.08 -10.50 15.62
C THR A 647 -16.95 -11.42 14.40
N PHE A 648 -17.87 -11.36 13.46
CA PHE A 648 -17.87 -12.19 12.23
C PHE A 648 -16.55 -12.08 11.45
N VAL A 649 -16.04 -10.86 11.23
CA VAL A 649 -14.64 -10.60 10.91
C VAL A 649 -14.03 -9.98 12.17
N PRO A 650 -13.11 -10.66 12.87
CA PRO A 650 -12.71 -10.27 14.21
C PRO A 650 -11.74 -9.09 14.26
N LEU A 651 -11.61 -8.54 15.47
CA LEU A 651 -10.67 -7.48 15.86
C LEU A 651 -10.86 -6.15 15.09
N GLY A 652 -12.10 -5.66 15.09
CA GLY A 652 -12.41 -4.32 14.61
C GLY A 652 -11.76 -3.20 15.44
N THR A 653 -11.79 -2.00 14.93
CA THR A 653 -11.13 -0.81 15.52
C THR A 653 -11.94 -0.13 16.62
N ALA A 654 -13.03 -0.73 17.05
CA ALA A 654 -13.75 -0.44 18.29
C ALA A 654 -14.46 -1.72 18.73
N ALA A 655 -14.54 -1.94 20.05
CA ALA A 655 -15.34 -3.00 20.62
C ALA A 655 -16.84 -2.75 20.38
N LEU A 656 -17.65 -3.80 20.33
CA LEU A 656 -19.11 -3.65 20.21
C LEU A 656 -19.71 -2.83 21.37
N SER A 657 -19.08 -2.85 22.52
CA SER A 657 -19.48 -2.07 23.70
C SER A 657 -19.04 -0.59 23.65
N ASN A 658 -18.21 -0.20 22.66
CA ASN A 658 -17.72 1.16 22.57
C ASN A 658 -18.87 2.11 22.20
N PRO A 659 -19.08 3.21 22.95
CA PRO A 659 -20.17 4.16 22.67
C PRO A 659 -20.15 4.77 21.26
N ALA A 660 -18.98 4.85 20.65
CA ALA A 660 -18.76 5.40 19.31
C ALA A 660 -18.63 4.34 18.21
N PHE A 661 -18.94 3.07 18.51
CA PHE A 661 -18.90 1.98 17.55
C PHE A 661 -19.89 2.17 16.39
N GLY A 662 -19.43 1.90 15.19
CA GLY A 662 -20.25 1.75 13.99
C GLY A 662 -19.52 0.91 12.96
N PRO A 663 -20.14 -0.16 12.41
CA PRO A 663 -19.43 -1.16 11.58
C PRO A 663 -18.89 -0.58 10.25
N ASP A 664 -19.39 0.57 9.83
CA ASP A 664 -18.98 1.29 8.63
C ASP A 664 -18.12 2.52 8.92
N ILE A 665 -17.85 2.82 10.20
CA ILE A 665 -17.05 3.98 10.58
C ILE A 665 -15.56 3.63 10.52
N TYR A 666 -14.80 4.49 9.87
CA TYR A 666 -13.43 4.29 9.39
C TYR A 666 -12.49 3.70 10.47
N TRP A 667 -12.29 4.38 11.61
CA TRP A 667 -11.46 3.90 12.73
C TRP A 667 -12.28 3.67 14.04
N ARG A 668 -13.58 3.43 13.92
CA ARG A 668 -14.49 3.16 15.04
C ARG A 668 -15.39 1.95 14.79
N GLY A 669 -14.86 0.92 14.13
CA GLY A 669 -15.61 -0.32 13.86
C GLY A 669 -15.01 -1.18 12.77
N ARG A 670 -14.66 -0.63 11.60
CA ARG A 670 -14.07 -1.40 10.49
C ARG A 670 -12.87 -2.21 10.96
N VAL A 671 -12.69 -3.39 10.39
CA VAL A 671 -11.51 -4.22 10.63
C VAL A 671 -10.40 -3.74 9.71
N TRP A 672 -9.36 -3.20 10.29
CA TRP A 672 -8.13 -2.82 9.61
C TRP A 672 -7.11 -3.95 9.74
N VAL A 673 -6.57 -4.40 8.62
CA VAL A 673 -5.75 -5.63 8.57
C VAL A 673 -4.45 -5.51 9.36
N ASP A 674 -3.89 -4.31 9.48
CA ASP A 674 -2.71 -4.05 10.31
C ASP A 674 -3.00 -4.25 11.80
N GLN A 675 -4.07 -3.65 12.31
CA GLN A 675 -4.47 -3.77 13.72
C GLN A 675 -4.92 -5.19 14.05
N PHE A 676 -5.61 -5.84 13.12
CA PHE A 676 -5.93 -7.26 13.20
C PHE A 676 -4.67 -8.11 13.37
N TRP A 677 -3.69 -7.91 12.48
CA TRP A 677 -2.42 -8.66 12.53
C TRP A 677 -1.63 -8.37 13.81
N PHE A 678 -1.58 -7.11 14.27
CA PHE A 678 -0.96 -6.74 15.54
C PHE A 678 -1.61 -7.47 16.72
N GLY A 679 -2.93 -7.59 16.70
CA GLY A 679 -3.66 -8.39 17.69
C GLY A 679 -3.25 -9.86 17.69
N LEU A 680 -3.21 -10.49 16.51
CA LEU A 680 -2.80 -11.90 16.38
C LEU A 680 -1.35 -12.13 16.84
N LYS A 681 -0.44 -11.23 16.46
CA LYS A 681 0.97 -11.32 16.87
C LYS A 681 1.13 -11.14 18.37
N GLY A 682 0.38 -10.22 18.96
CA GLY A 682 0.32 -10.02 20.40
C GLY A 682 -0.16 -11.27 21.11
N MET A 683 -1.27 -11.86 20.70
CA MET A 683 -1.79 -13.12 21.24
C MET A 683 -0.75 -14.25 21.16
N ALA A 684 -0.15 -14.45 19.99
CA ALA A 684 0.85 -15.50 19.79
C ALA A 684 2.10 -15.31 20.67
N ARG A 685 2.53 -14.08 20.90
CA ARG A 685 3.67 -13.74 21.76
C ARG A 685 3.47 -14.20 23.21
N TYR A 686 2.23 -14.14 23.69
CA TYR A 686 1.86 -14.51 25.06
C TYR A 686 1.23 -15.90 25.20
N GLY A 687 1.45 -16.78 24.20
CA GLY A 687 1.08 -18.20 24.28
C GLY A 687 -0.27 -18.57 23.66
N TYR A 688 -1.01 -17.63 23.08
CA TYR A 688 -2.34 -17.82 22.49
C TYR A 688 -2.29 -17.99 20.96
N ARG A 689 -1.33 -18.78 20.46
CA ARG A 689 -1.16 -18.97 19.02
C ARG A 689 -2.35 -19.69 18.36
N ASP A 690 -2.93 -20.68 19.03
CA ASP A 690 -4.04 -21.47 18.46
C ASP A 690 -5.31 -20.62 18.36
N GLU A 691 -5.56 -19.78 19.33
CA GLU A 691 -6.65 -18.81 19.30
C GLU A 691 -6.42 -17.76 18.20
N ALA A 692 -5.20 -17.26 18.05
CA ALA A 692 -4.83 -16.35 16.97
C ALA A 692 -5.05 -16.98 15.59
N LEU A 693 -4.69 -18.24 15.39
CA LEU A 693 -4.95 -18.98 14.16
C LEU A 693 -6.45 -19.14 13.89
N THR A 694 -7.26 -19.38 14.93
CA THR A 694 -8.72 -19.43 14.80
C THR A 694 -9.29 -18.10 14.29
N LEU A 695 -8.81 -16.98 14.80
CA LEU A 695 -9.22 -15.64 14.33
C LEU A 695 -8.72 -15.39 12.89
N ALA A 696 -7.51 -15.84 12.55
CA ALA A 696 -6.98 -15.74 11.19
C ALA A 696 -7.82 -16.52 10.17
N ASP A 697 -8.23 -17.73 10.52
CA ASP A 697 -9.12 -18.55 9.69
C ASP A 697 -10.51 -17.90 9.54
N ALA A 698 -11.05 -17.30 10.58
CA ALA A 698 -12.31 -16.55 10.52
C ALA A 698 -12.21 -15.34 9.58
N PHE A 699 -11.10 -14.59 9.62
CA PHE A 699 -10.84 -13.50 8.70
C PHE A 699 -10.80 -13.99 7.25
N PHE A 700 -10.01 -15.00 6.95
CA PHE A 700 -9.90 -15.58 5.59
C PHE A 700 -11.24 -16.06 5.05
N LYS A 701 -12.06 -16.69 5.90
CA LYS A 701 -13.36 -17.21 5.53
C LYS A 701 -14.41 -16.12 5.28
N HIS A 702 -14.36 -15.04 6.05
CA HIS A 702 -15.44 -14.08 6.10
C HIS A 702 -15.16 -12.74 5.40
N ALA A 703 -13.90 -12.36 5.19
CA ALA A 703 -13.56 -11.16 4.42
C ALA A 703 -13.90 -11.37 2.95
N LYS A 704 -14.97 -10.73 2.47
CA LYS A 704 -15.51 -10.94 1.13
C LYS A 704 -14.49 -10.56 0.05
N GLY A 705 -14.38 -11.42 -0.97
CA GLY A 705 -13.48 -11.22 -2.12
C GLY A 705 -12.02 -11.57 -1.87
N LEU A 706 -11.60 -11.85 -0.61
CA LEU A 706 -10.21 -12.10 -0.28
C LEU A 706 -9.66 -13.35 -0.98
N THR A 707 -10.33 -14.48 -0.85
CA THR A 707 -9.90 -15.78 -1.40
C THR A 707 -10.32 -16.00 -2.86
N GLY A 708 -11.22 -15.16 -3.38
CA GLY A 708 -11.59 -15.11 -4.80
C GLY A 708 -10.59 -14.28 -5.64
N ASP A 709 -11.09 -13.64 -6.70
CA ASP A 709 -10.32 -12.77 -7.59
C ASP A 709 -10.50 -11.25 -7.31
N GLY A 710 -11.23 -10.91 -6.24
CA GLY A 710 -11.37 -9.53 -5.77
C GLY A 710 -10.04 -8.96 -5.27
N PRO A 711 -9.86 -7.64 -5.34
CA PRO A 711 -8.67 -6.98 -4.81
C PRO A 711 -8.62 -7.05 -3.27
N ILE A 712 -7.43 -6.93 -2.71
CA ILE A 712 -7.25 -6.75 -1.27
C ILE A 712 -7.73 -5.35 -0.90
N GLN A 713 -8.59 -5.26 0.13
CA GLN A 713 -9.20 -4.01 0.57
C GLN A 713 -8.41 -3.36 1.72
N GLU A 714 -8.62 -2.07 1.87
CA GLU A 714 -8.09 -1.29 2.99
C GLU A 714 -8.64 -1.81 4.33
N ASN A 715 -9.95 -2.09 4.37
CA ASN A 715 -10.64 -2.62 5.56
C ASN A 715 -11.90 -3.43 5.20
N TYR A 716 -12.50 -4.05 6.21
CA TYR A 716 -13.68 -4.91 6.08
C TYR A 716 -14.69 -4.63 7.19
N ASN A 717 -15.98 -4.79 6.88
CA ASN A 717 -17.04 -4.64 7.88
C ASN A 717 -16.98 -5.80 8.89
N PRO A 718 -16.92 -5.53 10.21
CA PRO A 718 -16.77 -6.56 11.23
C PRO A 718 -17.99 -7.49 11.37
N LEU A 719 -19.18 -7.05 10.96
CA LEU A 719 -20.44 -7.79 11.12
C LEU A 719 -20.86 -8.55 9.87
N THR A 720 -20.46 -8.11 8.70
CA THR A 720 -20.91 -8.67 7.40
C THR A 720 -19.79 -9.18 6.52
N GLY A 721 -18.54 -8.82 6.81
CA GLY A 721 -17.38 -9.09 5.98
C GLY A 721 -17.33 -8.27 4.67
N ALA A 722 -18.22 -7.28 4.51
CA ALA A 722 -18.25 -6.46 3.30
C ALA A 722 -16.92 -5.72 3.10
N GLN A 723 -16.52 -5.60 1.85
CA GLN A 723 -15.35 -4.83 1.43
C GLN A 723 -15.57 -3.33 1.69
N GLN A 724 -14.59 -2.67 2.26
CA GLN A 724 -14.63 -1.25 2.60
C GLN A 724 -13.28 -0.59 2.33
N GLY A 725 -13.29 0.72 2.11
CA GLY A 725 -12.09 1.50 1.83
C GLY A 725 -11.50 1.27 0.45
N ALA A 726 -10.24 1.62 0.26
CA ALA A 726 -9.56 1.53 -1.02
C ALA A 726 -9.24 0.08 -1.43
N PRO A 727 -9.50 -0.29 -2.70
CA PRO A 727 -9.05 -1.57 -3.24
C PRO A 727 -7.55 -1.55 -3.53
N ASN A 728 -6.96 -2.73 -3.71
CA ASN A 728 -5.52 -2.90 -3.95
C ASN A 728 -4.65 -2.22 -2.89
N PHE A 729 -5.01 -2.38 -1.62
CA PHE A 729 -4.39 -1.65 -0.53
C PHE A 729 -3.10 -2.32 -0.03
N SER A 730 -2.00 -1.59 -0.06
CA SER A 730 -0.66 -2.14 0.12
C SER A 730 -0.37 -2.64 1.53
N TRP A 731 -0.75 -1.91 2.60
CA TRP A 731 -0.44 -2.42 3.93
C TRP A 731 -1.30 -3.63 4.33
N SER A 732 -2.54 -3.69 3.85
CA SER A 732 -3.36 -4.89 4.02
C SER A 732 -2.70 -6.08 3.33
N ALA A 733 -2.20 -5.88 2.10
CA ALA A 733 -1.42 -6.89 1.37
C ALA A 733 -0.17 -7.32 2.16
N ALA A 734 0.57 -6.38 2.72
CA ALA A 734 1.75 -6.66 3.53
C ALA A 734 1.42 -7.60 4.71
N HIS A 735 0.38 -7.30 5.47
CA HIS A 735 -0.01 -8.10 6.63
C HIS A 735 -0.60 -9.46 6.24
N LEU A 736 -1.35 -9.54 5.14
CA LEU A 736 -1.86 -10.82 4.62
C LEU A 736 -0.73 -11.72 4.11
N TYR A 737 0.28 -11.15 3.44
CA TYR A 737 1.48 -11.89 3.10
C TYR A 737 2.19 -12.43 4.35
N MET A 738 2.29 -11.63 5.39
CA MET A 738 2.95 -12.05 6.62
C MET A 738 2.12 -13.03 7.46
N LEU A 739 0.78 -13.06 7.34
CA LEU A 739 -0.03 -14.16 7.85
C LEU A 739 0.40 -15.48 7.21
N TYR A 740 0.54 -15.50 5.88
CA TYR A 740 1.06 -16.66 5.15
C TYR A 740 2.48 -17.03 5.61
N ASN A 741 3.35 -16.04 5.74
CA ASN A 741 4.77 -16.29 6.01
C ASN A 741 5.05 -16.73 7.45
N GLU A 742 4.32 -16.20 8.43
CA GLU A 742 4.57 -16.45 9.86
C GLU A 742 3.50 -17.33 10.52
N PHE A 743 2.21 -16.97 10.40
CA PHE A 743 1.15 -17.63 11.18
C PHE A 743 0.75 -18.98 10.64
N PHE A 744 0.65 -19.14 9.32
CA PHE A 744 0.29 -20.41 8.70
C PHE A 744 1.46 -21.37 8.57
N ARG A 745 2.65 -20.96 8.96
CA ARG A 745 3.83 -21.83 9.07
C ARG A 745 3.75 -22.60 10.38
N LYS A 746 3.81 -23.94 10.32
CA LYS A 746 3.92 -24.76 11.54
C LYS A 746 5.24 -24.46 12.24
N PRO A 747 5.25 -24.46 13.58
CA PRO A 747 6.47 -24.26 14.37
C PRO A 747 7.58 -25.23 14.03
#